data_cb43d060c447565ce0f80714f4411b63
#
_entry.id   cb43d060c447565ce0f80714f4411b63
#
_cell.length_a   1.000
_cell.length_b   1.000
_cell.length_c   1.000
_cell.angle_alpha   90.00
_cell.angle_beta   90.00
_cell.angle_gamma   90.00
#
_symmetry.space_group_name_H-M   'P 1'
#
loop_
_entity.id
_entity.type
_entity.pdbx_description
1 polymer ?
#
loop_
_entity_poly.entity_id
_entity_poly.type
_entity_poly.pdbx_seq_one_letter_code
_entity_poly.pdbx_strand_id
1 'polypeptide(L)'
;MAMASPSTFNHLISSFTAAASARSPATSLVFRPVVLSGGCFNDKRDTFDFRTRCSAVSNPRTQEQSDVFQANGVPVIKWHEIVDSDTDDQLSKVFISNEIKKRVESIKSILESMEDGDITISAYDTAWVALVEDINGSGAPQFPSSLQWIANNQLPDGSWGDAEIFTAHDRILNTLACVVALKSWNIHPDKCETGMKYFNDNLCKLEDENIEHMPIGFEVAFPSLLELAKKLEIQVSEDSPVLKDIYDSRNLKLKKIPKDIMHKVPTTLLHSLEGMPDLEWDKLLNLQSKDGSFLFSPSSTAYALMQTKDHNCLEYLNKIVQKFKGGVPNVYPVDLFEHIWAVDRLQRLGISRYFEPQLKDSVDYVARYWEEDGICWARNSSVHDVDDTAMGFRVLRLFGHEVSAEVFKHFKKGDTFFCFAGQSTQAVTGMYNVLRASQLMFPGEKILEEAKEFSSAYLKVKQDANEVLDKWIITKDLPGEVKYALDIPWYASLPRVESRFYIEQYGGKDDVWIGKTLYRMPIVNNDEYLYLAKLDYNNCQAVHRTEWDNIQKWYEGCDLAEFGVSRRALLLAYYIAAATIFEPEKSKERLAWAKTTILLQTIHSYFNHNNSTFHQKAAFIQQFTNGVAINDRKLEGKTMQKLGRIVVGTLNDVSLDTAMAYGKDISHDLRHAWESCLLKWQETGDIHQGEAQLIVKTINLTSDSWIFNDLSSHYHYFFQLTNRICSQLAKYKINKVNDNKKSTTPEIESEMQELVEMVLKSSDGLDSNLKQIFLTVAKSYYYTAVCDPATINYHIARVLFDRVY
;
A
#
# COMPACT_ATOMS: atom_id res chain seq x y z
N MET A 1 20.97 -28.19 39.09
CA MET A 1 19.67 -28.28 38.36
C MET A 1 19.94 -27.73 37.00
N ALA A 2 19.99 -28.60 36.02
CA ALA A 2 20.42 -28.28 34.67
C ALA A 2 19.22 -27.70 33.87
N MET A 3 19.42 -26.51 33.32
CA MET A 3 18.51 -25.93 32.33
C MET A 3 18.62 -26.74 31.04
N ALA A 4 17.53 -27.32 30.60
CA ALA A 4 17.45 -28.00 29.30
C ALA A 4 17.43 -26.94 28.20
N SER A 5 18.29 -27.10 27.19
CA SER A 5 18.42 -26.19 26.05
C SER A 5 17.19 -26.21 25.11
N PRO A 6 16.93 -25.12 24.39
CA PRO A 6 15.76 -24.95 23.53
C PRO A 6 15.69 -25.84 22.28
N SER A 7 16.63 -26.74 22.05
CA SER A 7 16.78 -27.45 20.77
C SER A 7 15.79 -28.60 20.50
N THR A 8 14.98 -28.99 21.44
CA THR A 8 14.03 -30.12 21.31
C THR A 8 12.62 -29.67 20.90
N PHE A 9 12.37 -28.38 20.84
CA PHE A 9 11.03 -27.85 20.55
C PHE A 9 10.68 -27.79 19.05
N ASN A 10 11.66 -28.03 18.16
CA ASN A 10 11.53 -27.68 16.76
C ASN A 10 11.00 -28.77 15.82
N HIS A 11 10.71 -29.97 16.27
CA HIS A 11 10.31 -31.08 15.37
C HIS A 11 8.79 -31.34 15.28
N LEU A 12 7.96 -30.74 16.10
CA LEU A 12 6.52 -31.06 16.18
C LEU A 12 5.57 -30.10 15.45
N ILE A 13 6.04 -28.92 15.01
CA ILE A 13 5.17 -27.89 14.42
C ILE A 13 5.20 -27.90 12.87
N SER A 14 6.07 -28.66 12.22
CA SER A 14 6.24 -28.64 10.76
C SER A 14 5.17 -29.38 9.94
N SER A 15 4.07 -29.85 10.53
CA SER A 15 3.09 -30.69 9.84
C SER A 15 1.76 -30.03 9.48
N PHE A 16 1.64 -28.70 9.59
CA PHE A 16 0.36 -28.02 9.43
C PHE A 16 -0.06 -27.67 7.99
N THR A 17 0.81 -27.83 6.97
CA THR A 17 0.51 -27.31 5.63
C THR A 17 0.81 -28.23 4.44
N ALA A 18 1.06 -29.50 4.65
CA ALA A 18 1.44 -30.41 3.56
C ALA A 18 0.33 -31.41 3.16
N ALA A 19 -0.91 -30.97 3.02
CA ALA A 19 -1.99 -31.88 2.62
C ALA A 19 -2.98 -31.29 1.58
N ALA A 20 -2.50 -30.44 0.68
CA ALA A 20 -3.31 -29.99 -0.43
C ALA A 20 -2.56 -30.06 -1.78
N SER A 21 -1.67 -31.03 -1.97
CA SER A 21 -1.05 -31.23 -3.28
C SER A 21 -0.52 -32.67 -3.42
N ALA A 22 -1.39 -33.59 -3.75
CA ALA A 22 -1.01 -34.85 -4.37
C ALA A 22 -2.23 -35.51 -5.02
N ARG A 23 -2.54 -35.14 -6.25
CA ARG A 23 -3.15 -36.06 -7.23
C ARG A 23 -2.45 -35.86 -8.57
N SER A 24 -1.82 -36.93 -8.99
CA SER A 24 -1.12 -37.14 -10.26
C SER A 24 -2.09 -37.23 -11.46
N PRO A 25 -1.58 -37.18 -12.70
CA PRO A 25 -2.32 -36.79 -13.87
C PRO A 25 -3.08 -37.94 -14.53
N ALA A 26 -4.22 -37.68 -15.08
CA ALA A 26 -4.87 -38.56 -16.01
C ALA A 26 -5.31 -37.83 -17.29
N THR A 27 -4.59 -38.16 -18.35
CA THR A 27 -4.99 -38.30 -19.75
C THR A 27 -6.00 -37.32 -20.35
N SER A 28 -5.46 -36.62 -21.33
CA SER A 28 -6.15 -35.93 -22.43
C SER A 28 -7.22 -36.76 -23.16
N LEU A 29 -8.40 -36.14 -23.33
CA LEU A 29 -9.28 -36.49 -24.46
C LEU A 29 -9.79 -35.19 -25.10
N VAL A 30 -9.47 -35.10 -26.40
CA VAL A 30 -9.87 -34.06 -27.33
C VAL A 30 -11.33 -34.26 -27.70
N PHE A 31 -12.17 -33.23 -27.59
CA PHE A 31 -13.42 -33.15 -28.35
C PHE A 31 -13.57 -31.79 -29.03
N ARG A 32 -13.83 -31.88 -30.35
CA ARG A 32 -14.09 -30.77 -31.27
C ARG A 32 -15.54 -30.26 -31.10
N PRO A 33 -15.81 -28.98 -31.42
CA PRO A 33 -17.16 -28.44 -31.34
C PRO A 33 -18.01 -28.78 -32.57
N VAL A 34 -19.28 -29.06 -32.33
CA VAL A 34 -20.31 -29.10 -33.39
C VAL A 34 -21.12 -27.81 -33.29
N VAL A 35 -21.20 -27.15 -34.42
CA VAL A 35 -22.05 -25.98 -34.69
C VAL A 35 -23.46 -26.48 -34.99
N LEU A 36 -24.47 -25.92 -34.34
CA LEU A 36 -25.84 -25.90 -34.92
C LEU A 36 -26.52 -24.56 -34.61
N SER A 37 -27.03 -24.00 -35.69
CA SER A 37 -27.73 -22.73 -35.82
C SER A 37 -29.23 -22.84 -35.48
N GLY A 38 -29.78 -21.72 -35.02
CA GLY A 38 -31.14 -21.36 -35.37
C GLY A 38 -32.09 -20.96 -34.25
N GLY A 39 -32.65 -19.77 -34.37
CA GLY A 39 -34.01 -19.47 -33.98
C GLY A 39 -34.24 -18.40 -32.89
N CYS A 40 -34.70 -17.23 -33.36
CA CYS A 40 -35.28 -16.14 -32.56
C CYS A 40 -36.48 -16.57 -31.72
N PHE A 41 -36.60 -16.00 -30.51
CA PHE A 41 -37.85 -15.37 -30.09
C PHE A 41 -37.58 -14.43 -28.87
N ASN A 42 -38.16 -13.22 -28.92
CA ASN A 42 -38.22 -12.19 -27.90
C ASN A 42 -39.02 -12.68 -26.69
N ASP A 43 -38.52 -12.45 -25.47
CA ASP A 43 -39.37 -11.90 -24.43
C ASP A 43 -38.53 -11.16 -23.36
N LYS A 44 -38.99 -9.97 -22.97
CA LYS A 44 -38.37 -9.09 -21.97
C LYS A 44 -38.74 -9.59 -20.58
N ARG A 45 -37.74 -9.86 -19.75
CA ARG A 45 -37.80 -9.74 -18.30
C ARG A 45 -36.44 -9.37 -17.78
N ASP A 46 -36.34 -8.21 -17.13
CA ASP A 46 -35.18 -7.69 -16.41
C ASP A 46 -34.88 -8.62 -15.24
N THR A 47 -33.80 -9.39 -15.38
CA THR A 47 -33.14 -10.00 -14.24
C THR A 47 -31.69 -9.51 -14.24
N PHE A 48 -31.34 -8.80 -13.18
CA PHE A 48 -29.96 -8.37 -12.89
C PHE A 48 -29.10 -9.63 -12.70
N ASP A 49 -28.32 -9.94 -13.71
CA ASP A 49 -27.36 -11.04 -13.70
C ASP A 49 -26.01 -10.49 -13.17
N PHE A 50 -25.75 -10.66 -11.87
CA PHE A 50 -24.43 -10.41 -11.28
C PHE A 50 -23.49 -11.54 -11.70
N ARG A 51 -23.00 -11.48 -12.92
CA ARG A 51 -21.82 -12.24 -13.30
C ARG A 51 -20.61 -11.52 -12.76
N THR A 52 -20.02 -12.07 -11.72
CA THR A 52 -18.64 -11.81 -11.28
C THR A 52 -17.74 -11.83 -12.51
N ARG A 53 -17.32 -10.67 -13.00
CA ARG A 53 -16.21 -10.58 -13.93
C ARG A 53 -14.92 -10.81 -13.15
N CYS A 54 -14.57 -12.05 -12.93
CA CYS A 54 -13.17 -12.41 -12.96
C CYS A 54 -12.67 -12.17 -14.38
N SER A 55 -12.40 -10.92 -14.73
CA SER A 55 -11.63 -10.64 -15.91
C SER A 55 -10.19 -11.04 -15.60
N ALA A 56 -9.83 -12.24 -16.02
CA ALA A 56 -8.46 -12.49 -16.38
C ALA A 56 -8.05 -11.31 -17.28
N VAL A 57 -7.24 -10.41 -16.76
CA VAL A 57 -6.65 -9.31 -17.51
C VAL A 57 -5.67 -9.97 -18.50
N SER A 58 -6.22 -10.41 -19.61
CA SER A 58 -5.41 -10.65 -20.81
C SER A 58 -4.82 -9.29 -21.16
N ASN A 59 -3.50 -9.19 -21.08
CA ASN A 59 -2.70 -8.05 -21.46
C ASN A 59 -3.14 -7.42 -22.80
N PRO A 60 -3.76 -6.24 -22.82
CA PRO A 60 -3.87 -5.46 -24.05
C PRO A 60 -2.60 -4.61 -24.15
N ARG A 61 -1.45 -5.23 -24.44
CA ARG A 61 -0.17 -4.59 -24.14
C ARG A 61 0.58 -4.00 -25.32
N THR A 62 0.13 -4.17 -26.55
CA THR A 62 0.96 -3.78 -27.69
C THR A 62 0.32 -2.77 -28.64
N GLN A 63 -0.97 -2.60 -28.63
CA GLN A 63 -1.64 -1.71 -29.59
C GLN A 63 -2.00 -0.33 -29.03
N GLU A 64 -2.47 -0.23 -27.78
CA GLU A 64 -2.77 1.09 -27.17
C GLU A 64 -1.54 1.94 -26.85
N GLN A 65 -0.37 1.33 -26.63
CA GLN A 65 0.86 2.08 -26.33
C GLN A 65 1.45 2.80 -27.56
N SER A 66 1.16 2.35 -28.77
CA SER A 66 1.65 3.00 -29.99
C SER A 66 0.88 4.27 -30.34
N ASP A 67 -0.38 4.37 -29.91
CA ASP A 67 -1.27 5.46 -30.28
C ASP A 67 -1.12 6.72 -29.40
N VAL A 68 -0.48 6.57 -28.23
CA VAL A 68 -0.28 7.68 -27.27
C VAL A 68 0.91 8.57 -27.66
N PHE A 69 1.85 8.04 -28.45
CA PHE A 69 3.05 8.79 -28.83
C PHE A 69 3.17 8.94 -30.35
N GLN A 70 3.52 10.14 -30.82
CA GLN A 70 3.95 10.36 -32.19
C GLN A 70 5.27 9.64 -32.46
N ALA A 71 5.62 9.43 -33.73
CA ALA A 71 6.85 8.76 -34.18
C ALA A 71 8.15 9.36 -33.58
N ASN A 72 8.12 10.62 -33.10
CA ASN A 72 9.20 11.29 -32.41
C ASN A 72 9.19 11.09 -30.87
N GLY A 73 8.32 10.23 -30.33
CA GLY A 73 8.21 9.93 -28.90
C GLY A 73 7.54 11.00 -28.05
N VAL A 74 6.76 11.88 -28.67
CA VAL A 74 5.93 12.88 -27.95
C VAL A 74 4.49 12.34 -27.88
N PRO A 75 3.76 12.52 -26.76
CA PRO A 75 2.36 12.07 -26.65
C PRO A 75 1.49 12.71 -27.73
N VAL A 76 0.61 11.88 -28.34
CA VAL A 76 -0.41 12.38 -29.26
C VAL A 76 -1.55 12.95 -28.43
N ILE A 77 -1.61 14.28 -28.32
CA ILE A 77 -2.70 14.97 -27.63
C ILE A 77 -3.81 15.22 -28.67
N LYS A 78 -4.97 14.59 -28.50
CA LYS A 78 -6.16 14.87 -29.29
C LYS A 78 -6.83 16.12 -28.74
N TRP A 79 -6.44 17.28 -29.24
CA TRP A 79 -6.87 18.59 -28.75
C TRP A 79 -8.40 18.81 -28.81
N HIS A 80 -9.11 18.12 -29.69
CA HIS A 80 -10.59 18.30 -29.80
C HIS A 80 -11.36 17.66 -28.65
N GLU A 81 -10.74 16.80 -27.86
CA GLU A 81 -11.34 16.21 -26.65
C GLU A 81 -11.09 17.08 -25.39
N ILE A 82 -10.23 18.11 -25.53
CA ILE A 82 -9.79 18.97 -24.41
C ILE A 82 -10.43 20.38 -24.49
N VAL A 83 -10.99 20.79 -25.62
CA VAL A 83 -11.39 22.19 -25.91
C VAL A 83 -12.89 22.46 -25.66
N ASP A 84 -13.58 21.64 -24.89
CA ASP A 84 -14.91 22.04 -24.40
C ASP A 84 -14.79 22.63 -23.02
N SER A 85 -14.39 23.90 -22.88
CA SER A 85 -14.78 24.79 -21.77
C SER A 85 -13.77 25.88 -21.36
N ASP A 86 -13.34 26.74 -22.23
CA ASP A 86 -12.53 27.91 -21.81
C ASP A 86 -13.35 29.03 -21.09
N THR A 87 -14.64 28.91 -21.00
CA THR A 87 -15.53 29.87 -20.29
C THR A 87 -15.97 29.42 -18.89
N ASP A 88 -15.78 28.15 -18.55
CA ASP A 88 -16.18 27.56 -17.24
C ASP A 88 -14.99 27.36 -16.28
N ASP A 89 -13.77 27.67 -16.67
CA ASP A 89 -12.54 27.20 -16.02
C ASP A 89 -12.31 27.80 -14.62
N GLN A 90 -12.66 29.08 -14.38
CA GLN A 90 -12.48 29.69 -13.05
C GLN A 90 -13.55 29.24 -12.04
N LEU A 91 -14.80 29.13 -12.46
CA LEU A 91 -15.87 28.61 -11.60
C LEU A 91 -15.62 27.13 -11.27
N SER A 92 -15.15 26.36 -12.22
CA SER A 92 -14.75 24.96 -12.04
C SER A 92 -13.57 24.81 -11.07
N LYS A 93 -12.54 25.63 -11.16
CA LYS A 93 -11.39 25.63 -10.25
C LYS A 93 -11.78 25.98 -8.81
N VAL A 94 -12.63 27.00 -8.63
CA VAL A 94 -13.15 27.39 -7.31
C VAL A 94 -14.00 26.26 -6.72
N PHE A 95 -14.85 25.64 -7.53
CA PHE A 95 -15.66 24.49 -7.10
C PHE A 95 -14.79 23.32 -6.65
N ILE A 96 -13.79 22.92 -7.46
CA ILE A 96 -12.85 21.83 -7.15
C ILE A 96 -12.10 22.14 -5.85
N SER A 97 -11.56 23.34 -5.70
CA SER A 97 -10.85 23.76 -4.47
C SER A 97 -11.74 23.70 -3.24
N ASN A 98 -13.00 24.10 -3.32
CA ASN A 98 -13.94 24.04 -2.21
C ASN A 98 -14.34 22.59 -1.88
N GLU A 99 -14.50 21.75 -2.88
CA GLU A 99 -14.82 20.34 -2.67
C GLU A 99 -13.63 19.60 -2.03
N ILE A 100 -12.38 19.86 -2.46
CA ILE A 100 -11.17 19.35 -1.80
C ILE A 100 -11.17 19.76 -0.32
N LYS A 101 -11.35 21.04 0.00
CA LYS A 101 -11.39 21.53 1.39
C LYS A 101 -12.44 20.82 2.23
N LYS A 102 -13.65 20.68 1.69
CA LYS A 102 -14.77 20.00 2.36
C LYS A 102 -14.42 18.55 2.68
N ARG A 103 -13.84 17.81 1.71
CA ARG A 103 -13.44 16.41 1.91
C ARG A 103 -12.28 16.28 2.88
N VAL A 104 -11.31 17.18 2.83
CA VAL A 104 -10.21 17.25 3.80
C VAL A 104 -10.74 17.39 5.23
N GLU A 105 -11.67 18.31 5.48
CA GLU A 105 -12.25 18.46 6.82
C GLU A 105 -13.08 17.25 7.27
N SER A 106 -13.82 16.62 6.34
CA SER A 106 -14.53 15.36 6.62
C SER A 106 -13.56 14.25 7.03
N ILE A 107 -12.47 14.07 6.30
CA ILE A 107 -11.46 13.03 6.58
C ILE A 107 -10.71 13.32 7.88
N LYS A 108 -10.36 14.58 8.17
CA LYS A 108 -9.77 14.94 9.47
C LYS A 108 -10.66 14.50 10.63
N SER A 109 -11.97 14.78 10.52
CA SER A 109 -12.94 14.35 11.54
C SER A 109 -13.00 12.82 11.71
N ILE A 110 -12.87 12.07 10.61
CA ILE A 110 -12.78 10.60 10.64
C ILE A 110 -11.51 10.17 11.39
N LEU A 111 -10.36 10.74 11.03
CA LEU A 111 -9.07 10.38 11.65
C LEU A 111 -9.02 10.76 13.14
N GLU A 112 -9.62 11.89 13.52
CA GLU A 112 -9.72 12.33 14.92
C GLU A 112 -10.70 11.50 15.75
N SER A 113 -11.55 10.71 15.12
CA SER A 113 -12.50 9.80 15.81
C SER A 113 -11.92 8.40 16.09
N MET A 114 -10.69 8.11 15.64
CA MET A 114 -10.06 6.82 15.90
C MET A 114 -9.84 6.60 17.40
N GLU A 115 -10.28 5.43 17.88
CA GLU A 115 -10.15 5.02 19.29
C GLU A 115 -9.57 3.58 19.37
N ASP A 116 -10.44 2.63 19.68
CA ASP A 116 -10.11 1.20 19.81
C ASP A 116 -10.28 0.43 18.49
N GLY A 117 -10.53 1.12 17.38
CA GLY A 117 -10.82 0.60 16.05
C GLY A 117 -12.31 0.57 15.72
N ASP A 118 -12.65 0.96 14.48
CA ASP A 118 -14.02 0.92 13.95
C ASP A 118 -14.18 -0.26 12.99
N ILE A 119 -15.08 -1.18 13.33
CA ILE A 119 -15.27 -2.45 12.64
C ILE A 119 -16.74 -2.85 12.64
N THR A 120 -17.21 -3.48 11.56
CA THR A 120 -18.59 -3.92 11.41
C THR A 120 -18.94 -5.08 12.33
N ILE A 121 -20.24 -5.21 12.67
CA ILE A 121 -20.73 -6.24 13.59
C ILE A 121 -20.83 -7.59 12.86
N SER A 122 -20.44 -8.66 13.58
CA SER A 122 -20.57 -10.06 13.18
C SER A 122 -21.83 -10.68 13.77
N ALA A 123 -22.68 -11.24 12.93
CA ALA A 123 -23.85 -11.96 13.39
C ALA A 123 -23.48 -13.27 14.11
N TYR A 124 -22.42 -13.94 13.65
CA TYR A 124 -21.88 -15.16 14.27
C TYR A 124 -21.38 -14.90 15.70
N ASP A 125 -20.52 -13.90 15.89
CA ASP A 125 -19.97 -13.59 17.21
C ASP A 125 -21.08 -13.08 18.16
N THR A 126 -22.01 -12.27 17.63
CA THR A 126 -23.19 -11.82 18.38
C THR A 126 -24.04 -13.00 18.84
N ALA A 127 -24.18 -14.02 17.99
CA ALA A 127 -24.94 -15.23 18.35
C ALA A 127 -24.27 -16.00 19.50
N TRP A 128 -22.93 -16.14 19.47
CA TRP A 128 -22.20 -16.78 20.59
C TRP A 128 -22.34 -15.99 21.90
N VAL A 129 -22.29 -14.68 21.85
CA VAL A 129 -22.53 -13.80 23.02
C VAL A 129 -23.98 -13.97 23.53
N ALA A 130 -24.94 -14.05 22.62
CA ALA A 130 -26.35 -14.24 22.96
C ALA A 130 -26.65 -15.59 23.61
N LEU A 131 -25.82 -16.63 23.41
CA LEU A 131 -25.96 -17.94 24.03
C LEU A 131 -25.54 -17.94 25.50
N VAL A 132 -24.86 -16.92 26.02
CA VAL A 132 -24.40 -16.90 27.42
C VAL A 132 -25.57 -16.77 28.36
N GLU A 133 -25.69 -17.75 29.28
CA GLU A 133 -26.63 -17.75 30.39
C GLU A 133 -26.16 -16.84 31.53
N ASP A 134 -27.09 -16.21 32.24
CA ASP A 134 -26.76 -15.36 33.40
C ASP A 134 -25.85 -16.10 34.39
N ILE A 135 -24.70 -15.56 34.66
CA ILE A 135 -23.67 -16.18 35.50
C ILE A 135 -24.16 -16.39 36.94
N ASN A 136 -25.18 -15.68 37.38
CA ASN A 136 -25.81 -15.83 38.70
C ASN A 136 -26.86 -16.92 38.74
N GLY A 137 -27.12 -17.63 37.63
CA GLY A 137 -27.97 -18.79 37.57
C GLY A 137 -29.48 -18.48 37.55
N SER A 138 -29.90 -17.32 37.05
CA SER A 138 -31.32 -16.97 36.89
C SER A 138 -32.03 -17.77 35.78
N GLY A 139 -31.31 -18.45 34.92
CA GLY A 139 -31.82 -19.12 33.73
C GLY A 139 -32.22 -18.18 32.59
N ALA A 140 -31.90 -16.87 32.69
CA ALA A 140 -32.13 -15.87 31.67
C ALA A 140 -30.88 -15.64 30.83
N PRO A 141 -30.98 -15.01 29.64
CA PRO A 141 -29.80 -14.64 28.87
C PRO A 141 -29.00 -13.56 29.60
N GLN A 142 -27.65 -13.69 29.63
CA GLN A 142 -26.74 -12.68 30.18
C GLN A 142 -26.78 -11.39 29.36
N PHE A 143 -26.93 -11.50 28.05
CA PHE A 143 -26.92 -10.38 27.11
C PHE A 143 -28.18 -10.31 26.25
N PRO A 144 -29.34 -9.92 26.83
CA PRO A 144 -30.62 -9.89 26.11
C PRO A 144 -30.60 -8.89 24.94
N SER A 145 -29.76 -7.86 24.98
CA SER A 145 -29.58 -6.91 23.87
C SER A 145 -28.99 -7.57 22.62
N SER A 146 -28.14 -8.62 22.79
CA SER A 146 -27.59 -9.37 21.66
C SER A 146 -28.67 -10.20 20.96
N LEU A 147 -29.59 -10.80 21.69
CA LEU A 147 -30.77 -11.47 21.12
C LEU A 147 -31.68 -10.50 20.36
N GLN A 148 -31.87 -9.31 20.91
CA GLN A 148 -32.64 -8.27 20.22
C GLN A 148 -31.95 -7.79 18.95
N TRP A 149 -30.60 -7.67 18.97
CA TRP A 149 -29.83 -7.31 17.78
C TRP A 149 -30.03 -8.38 16.69
N ILE A 150 -29.87 -9.67 17.01
CA ILE A 150 -30.10 -10.78 16.06
C ILE A 150 -31.48 -10.69 15.46
N ALA A 151 -32.51 -10.52 16.28
CA ALA A 151 -33.90 -10.42 15.82
C ALA A 151 -34.14 -9.24 14.86
N ASN A 152 -33.46 -8.11 15.07
CA ASN A 152 -33.62 -6.91 14.26
C ASN A 152 -32.81 -6.88 12.97
N ASN A 153 -31.80 -7.77 12.85
CA ASN A 153 -30.83 -7.73 11.72
C ASN A 153 -30.94 -8.95 10.79
N GLN A 154 -32.07 -9.66 10.81
CA GLN A 154 -32.36 -10.67 9.80
C GLN A 154 -32.55 -10.01 8.44
N LEU A 155 -31.90 -10.51 7.41
CA LEU A 155 -32.03 -10.00 6.04
C LEU A 155 -33.39 -10.39 5.43
N PRO A 156 -33.84 -9.68 4.37
CA PRO A 156 -35.13 -9.96 3.74
C PRO A 156 -35.28 -11.37 3.18
N ASP A 157 -34.17 -12.05 2.84
CA ASP A 157 -34.15 -13.44 2.38
C ASP A 157 -34.21 -14.48 3.52
N GLY A 158 -34.28 -14.02 4.77
CA GLY A 158 -34.32 -14.85 5.97
C GLY A 158 -32.97 -15.21 6.57
N SER A 159 -31.86 -14.80 5.94
CA SER A 159 -30.50 -15.07 6.40
C SER A 159 -29.95 -13.99 7.33
N TRP A 160 -28.72 -14.18 7.83
CA TRP A 160 -27.86 -13.20 8.47
C TRP A 160 -26.48 -13.20 7.81
N GLY A 161 -25.76 -12.09 7.88
CA GLY A 161 -24.44 -11.88 7.31
C GLY A 161 -24.31 -10.54 6.60
N ASP A 162 -23.30 -10.37 5.77
CA ASP A 162 -23.10 -9.14 5.00
C ASP A 162 -24.24 -8.90 3.99
N ALA A 163 -24.84 -7.71 4.01
CA ALA A 163 -26.00 -7.41 3.18
C ALA A 163 -25.66 -7.21 1.69
N GLU A 164 -24.43 -6.80 1.38
CA GLU A 164 -24.01 -6.40 0.04
C GLU A 164 -23.24 -7.51 -0.68
N ILE A 165 -22.42 -8.27 0.07
CA ILE A 165 -21.59 -9.35 -0.49
C ILE A 165 -22.10 -10.69 -0.01
N PHE A 166 -22.25 -11.61 -0.97
CA PHE A 166 -22.60 -13.00 -0.71
C PHE A 166 -21.37 -13.90 -0.85
N THR A 167 -21.05 -14.61 0.23
CA THR A 167 -20.27 -15.84 0.20
C THR A 167 -21.05 -16.92 0.93
N ALA A 168 -21.09 -18.14 0.41
CA ALA A 168 -21.91 -19.20 1.00
C ALA A 168 -21.44 -19.55 2.40
N HIS A 169 -20.12 -19.63 2.61
CA HIS A 169 -19.53 -19.93 3.92
C HIS A 169 -19.96 -18.92 4.98
N ASP A 170 -19.82 -17.62 4.71
CA ASP A 170 -20.20 -16.58 5.66
C ASP A 170 -21.70 -16.59 5.95
N ARG A 171 -22.51 -16.57 4.88
CA ARG A 171 -23.95 -16.46 5.01
C ARG A 171 -24.58 -17.63 5.74
N ILE A 172 -24.16 -18.86 5.45
CA ILE A 172 -24.63 -20.09 6.08
C ILE A 172 -24.19 -20.17 7.54
N LEU A 173 -22.92 -19.82 7.83
CA LEU A 173 -22.39 -19.80 9.20
C LEU A 173 -23.17 -18.82 10.09
N ASN A 174 -23.31 -17.57 9.65
CA ASN A 174 -24.04 -16.54 10.38
C ASN A 174 -25.51 -16.92 10.60
N THR A 175 -26.16 -17.46 9.58
CA THR A 175 -27.57 -17.84 9.65
C THR A 175 -27.78 -18.96 10.68
N LEU A 176 -26.98 -20.02 10.62
CA LEU A 176 -27.11 -21.13 11.58
C LEU A 176 -26.84 -20.68 13.01
N ALA A 177 -25.79 -19.85 13.23
CA ALA A 177 -25.47 -19.33 14.55
C ALA A 177 -26.63 -18.52 15.16
N CYS A 178 -27.21 -17.62 14.37
CA CYS A 178 -28.36 -16.81 14.81
C CYS A 178 -29.61 -17.65 15.11
N VAL A 179 -29.91 -18.64 14.28
CA VAL A 179 -31.03 -19.58 14.54
C VAL A 179 -30.79 -20.39 15.81
N VAL A 180 -29.57 -20.91 16.02
CA VAL A 180 -29.19 -21.62 17.25
C VAL A 180 -29.41 -20.73 18.47
N ALA A 181 -28.95 -19.47 18.43
CA ALA A 181 -29.11 -18.52 19.53
C ALA A 181 -30.60 -18.24 19.85
N LEU A 182 -31.41 -17.90 18.85
CA LEU A 182 -32.85 -17.64 19.06
C LEU A 182 -33.61 -18.87 19.56
N LYS A 183 -33.29 -20.03 18.99
CA LYS A 183 -33.91 -21.30 19.39
C LYS A 183 -33.56 -21.73 20.81
N SER A 184 -32.31 -21.50 21.26
CA SER A 184 -31.88 -21.80 22.62
C SER A 184 -32.72 -21.10 23.69
N TRP A 185 -33.18 -19.88 23.38
CA TRP A 185 -34.00 -19.08 24.27
C TRP A 185 -35.49 -19.15 23.94
N ASN A 186 -35.88 -19.99 22.97
CA ASN A 186 -37.24 -20.19 22.52
C ASN A 186 -37.99 -18.87 22.16
N ILE A 187 -37.31 -17.98 21.45
CA ILE A 187 -37.84 -16.69 21.00
C ILE A 187 -37.83 -16.60 19.48
N HIS A 188 -38.69 -15.80 18.90
CA HIS A 188 -38.82 -15.50 17.45
C HIS A 188 -38.85 -16.77 16.58
N PRO A 189 -39.78 -17.71 16.79
CA PRO A 189 -39.87 -18.97 16.04
C PRO A 189 -40.06 -18.74 14.53
N ASP A 190 -40.74 -17.68 14.14
CA ASP A 190 -40.95 -17.25 12.76
C ASP A 190 -39.61 -16.92 12.05
N LYS A 191 -38.70 -16.25 12.76
CA LYS A 191 -37.37 -15.94 12.25
C LYS A 191 -36.48 -17.21 12.17
N CYS A 192 -36.60 -18.08 13.12
CA CYS A 192 -35.92 -19.40 13.07
C CYS A 192 -36.38 -20.21 11.87
N GLU A 193 -37.69 -20.25 11.57
CA GLU A 193 -38.25 -20.99 10.44
C GLU A 193 -37.74 -20.41 9.11
N THR A 194 -37.78 -19.10 8.91
CA THR A 194 -37.29 -18.44 7.69
C THR A 194 -35.78 -18.61 7.52
N GLY A 195 -35.01 -18.51 8.63
CA GLY A 195 -33.59 -18.74 8.64
C GLY A 195 -33.21 -20.18 8.26
N MET A 196 -33.90 -21.17 8.84
CA MET A 196 -33.66 -22.59 8.49
C MET A 196 -34.10 -22.94 7.09
N LYS A 197 -35.17 -22.34 6.58
CA LYS A 197 -35.53 -22.47 5.17
C LYS A 197 -34.40 -21.97 4.28
N TYR A 198 -33.88 -20.75 4.54
CA TYR A 198 -32.76 -20.21 3.80
C TYR A 198 -31.54 -21.15 3.87
N PHE A 199 -31.18 -21.60 5.07
CA PHE A 199 -30.05 -22.51 5.30
C PHE A 199 -30.16 -23.76 4.46
N ASN A 200 -31.28 -24.47 4.52
CA ASN A 200 -31.50 -25.71 3.78
C ASN A 200 -31.49 -25.50 2.26
N ASP A 201 -32.12 -24.42 1.78
CA ASP A 201 -32.17 -24.06 0.34
C ASP A 201 -30.80 -23.71 -0.24
N ASN A 202 -29.84 -23.29 0.59
CA ASN A 202 -28.55 -22.77 0.14
C ASN A 202 -27.31 -23.59 0.58
N LEU A 203 -27.49 -24.63 1.37
CA LEU A 203 -26.39 -25.47 1.86
C LEU A 203 -25.55 -26.07 0.73
N CYS A 204 -26.19 -26.44 -0.39
CA CYS A 204 -25.49 -26.97 -1.57
C CYS A 204 -24.50 -26.00 -2.19
N LYS A 205 -24.68 -24.70 -1.98
CA LYS A 205 -23.76 -23.67 -2.53
C LYS A 205 -22.35 -23.75 -1.94
N LEU A 206 -22.16 -24.41 -0.80
CA LEU A 206 -20.83 -24.66 -0.25
C LEU A 206 -19.97 -25.57 -1.13
N GLU A 207 -20.57 -26.37 -2.04
CA GLU A 207 -19.84 -27.25 -2.97
C GLU A 207 -19.08 -26.46 -4.04
N ASP A 208 -19.67 -25.36 -4.50
CA ASP A 208 -19.15 -24.56 -5.61
C ASP A 208 -18.38 -23.33 -5.13
N GLU A 209 -18.28 -23.11 -3.80
CA GLU A 209 -17.67 -21.92 -3.22
C GLU A 209 -16.14 -21.98 -3.29
N ASN A 210 -15.52 -20.83 -3.52
CA ASN A 210 -14.06 -20.72 -3.51
C ASN A 210 -13.51 -20.93 -2.09
N ILE A 211 -12.77 -22.02 -1.89
CA ILE A 211 -12.15 -22.39 -0.60
C ILE A 211 -11.20 -21.28 -0.08
N GLU A 212 -10.62 -20.49 -0.97
CA GLU A 212 -9.68 -19.44 -0.57
C GLU A 212 -10.35 -18.30 0.19
N HIS A 213 -11.64 -18.05 -0.04
CA HIS A 213 -12.44 -17.08 0.68
C HIS A 213 -13.23 -17.68 1.86
N MET A 214 -12.87 -18.88 2.29
CA MET A 214 -13.51 -19.51 3.43
C MET A 214 -13.10 -18.80 4.73
N PRO A 215 -14.06 -18.42 5.59
CA PRO A 215 -13.79 -17.79 6.88
C PRO A 215 -12.83 -18.60 7.76
N ILE A 216 -12.05 -17.89 8.58
CA ILE A 216 -11.06 -18.51 9.46
C ILE A 216 -11.76 -19.44 10.46
N GLY A 217 -11.30 -20.67 10.54
CA GLY A 217 -11.86 -21.65 11.48
C GLY A 217 -13.21 -22.25 11.09
N PHE A 218 -13.75 -21.94 9.91
CA PHE A 218 -15.04 -22.44 9.44
C PHE A 218 -15.19 -23.95 9.60
N GLU A 219 -14.17 -24.73 9.19
CA GLU A 219 -14.22 -26.20 9.24
C GLU A 219 -14.28 -26.76 10.68
N VAL A 220 -13.99 -25.94 11.69
CA VAL A 220 -14.11 -26.31 13.11
C VAL A 220 -15.38 -25.71 13.73
N ALA A 221 -15.65 -24.46 13.48
CA ALA A 221 -16.78 -23.72 14.05
C ALA A 221 -18.14 -24.18 13.51
N PHE A 222 -18.24 -24.39 12.20
CA PHE A 222 -19.50 -24.75 11.56
C PHE A 222 -20.02 -26.13 12.02
N PRO A 223 -19.20 -27.21 12.06
CA PRO A 223 -19.62 -28.46 12.64
C PRO A 223 -20.05 -28.37 14.12
N SER A 224 -19.41 -27.53 14.91
CA SER A 224 -19.81 -27.29 16.31
C SER A 224 -21.20 -26.66 16.40
N LEU A 225 -21.53 -25.72 15.50
CA LEU A 225 -22.91 -25.20 15.44
C LEU A 225 -23.92 -26.24 14.98
N LEU A 226 -23.57 -27.12 14.04
CA LEU A 226 -24.42 -28.24 13.64
C LEU A 226 -24.70 -29.20 14.80
N GLU A 227 -23.69 -29.47 15.64
CA GLU A 227 -23.86 -30.27 16.85
C GLU A 227 -24.79 -29.60 17.88
N LEU A 228 -24.67 -28.26 18.03
CA LEU A 228 -25.60 -27.49 18.87
C LEU A 228 -27.03 -27.50 18.30
N ALA A 229 -27.16 -27.27 16.99
CA ALA A 229 -28.46 -27.35 16.30
C ALA A 229 -29.16 -28.69 16.51
N LYS A 230 -28.39 -29.76 16.39
CA LYS A 230 -28.91 -31.13 16.64
C LYS A 230 -29.40 -31.31 18.08
N LYS A 231 -28.67 -30.77 19.08
CA LYS A 231 -29.12 -30.83 20.49
C LYS A 231 -30.40 -30.02 20.74
N LEU A 232 -30.66 -28.99 19.91
CA LEU A 232 -31.87 -28.17 19.97
C LEU A 232 -33.00 -28.68 19.07
N GLU A 233 -32.88 -29.90 18.53
CA GLU A 233 -33.84 -30.51 17.62
C GLU A 233 -34.11 -29.68 16.35
N ILE A 234 -33.14 -28.90 15.89
CA ILE A 234 -33.20 -28.14 14.63
C ILE A 234 -32.94 -29.14 13.49
N GLN A 235 -33.86 -29.19 12.53
CA GLN A 235 -33.79 -30.10 11.39
C GLN A 235 -32.72 -29.61 10.40
N VAL A 236 -31.62 -30.32 10.25
CA VAL A 236 -30.58 -30.13 9.24
C VAL A 236 -30.52 -31.39 8.37
N SER A 237 -30.46 -31.23 7.05
CA SER A 237 -30.31 -32.37 6.13
C SER A 237 -28.93 -33.00 6.33
N GLU A 238 -28.91 -34.23 6.94
CA GLU A 238 -27.66 -34.94 7.23
C GLU A 238 -27.04 -35.62 5.98
N ASP A 239 -27.80 -35.77 4.90
CA ASP A 239 -27.39 -36.53 3.71
C ASP A 239 -26.57 -35.70 2.71
N SER A 240 -26.14 -34.46 3.07
CA SER A 240 -25.34 -33.62 2.16
C SER A 240 -23.88 -34.11 2.10
N PRO A 241 -23.34 -34.41 0.91
CA PRO A 241 -21.94 -34.80 0.74
C PRO A 241 -20.97 -33.76 1.31
N VAL A 242 -21.30 -32.45 1.19
CA VAL A 242 -20.52 -31.33 1.68
C VAL A 242 -20.30 -31.39 3.18
N LEU A 243 -21.33 -31.74 3.95
CA LEU A 243 -21.22 -31.87 5.40
C LEU A 243 -20.24 -32.95 5.79
N LYS A 244 -20.21 -34.07 5.06
CA LYS A 244 -19.25 -35.14 5.31
C LYS A 244 -17.81 -34.65 5.08
N ASP A 245 -17.55 -33.97 4.01
CA ASP A 245 -16.21 -33.44 3.71
C ASP A 245 -15.76 -32.40 4.75
N ILE A 246 -16.68 -31.56 5.24
CA ILE A 246 -16.42 -30.60 6.32
C ILE A 246 -16.08 -31.31 7.64
N TYR A 247 -16.83 -32.38 8.03
CA TYR A 247 -16.52 -33.17 9.22
C TYR A 247 -15.18 -33.90 9.10
N ASP A 248 -14.85 -34.43 7.93
CA ASP A 248 -13.56 -35.06 7.68
C ASP A 248 -12.41 -34.04 7.79
N SER A 249 -12.57 -32.86 7.24
CA SER A 249 -11.63 -31.75 7.38
C SER A 249 -11.46 -31.30 8.83
N ARG A 250 -12.57 -31.18 9.59
CA ARG A 250 -12.54 -30.89 11.04
C ARG A 250 -11.70 -31.90 11.79
N ASN A 251 -11.98 -33.20 11.59
CA ASN A 251 -11.28 -34.28 12.28
C ASN A 251 -9.79 -34.27 11.98
N LEU A 252 -9.42 -33.95 10.74
CA LEU A 252 -8.04 -33.83 10.33
C LEU A 252 -7.34 -32.63 10.99
N LYS A 253 -8.01 -31.48 11.07
CA LYS A 253 -7.49 -30.26 11.72
C LYS A 253 -7.34 -30.44 13.23
N LEU A 254 -8.36 -30.95 13.91
CA LEU A 254 -8.33 -31.19 15.36
C LEU A 254 -7.19 -32.14 15.76
N LYS A 255 -6.89 -33.18 14.94
CA LYS A 255 -5.75 -34.08 15.17
C LYS A 255 -4.40 -33.38 15.05
N LYS A 256 -4.32 -32.33 14.24
CA LYS A 256 -3.07 -31.56 14.02
C LYS A 256 -2.83 -30.47 15.07
N ILE A 257 -3.85 -30.08 15.84
CA ILE A 257 -3.71 -29.07 16.88
C ILE A 257 -2.90 -29.63 18.05
N PRO A 258 -1.74 -29.04 18.38
CA PRO A 258 -0.90 -29.48 19.48
C PRO A 258 -1.50 -28.98 20.82
N LYS A 259 -2.43 -29.76 21.39
CA LYS A 259 -3.16 -29.38 22.61
C LYS A 259 -2.22 -29.00 23.76
N ASP A 260 -1.11 -29.68 23.92
CA ASP A 260 -0.11 -29.36 24.95
C ASP A 260 0.52 -27.96 24.79
N ILE A 261 0.63 -27.46 23.57
CA ILE A 261 1.21 -26.14 23.28
C ILE A 261 0.14 -25.08 23.44
N MET A 262 -1.03 -25.28 22.86
CA MET A 262 -2.12 -24.29 22.92
C MET A 262 -2.62 -23.97 24.33
N HIS A 263 -2.39 -24.90 25.29
CA HIS A 263 -2.73 -24.70 26.71
C HIS A 263 -1.59 -24.09 27.54
N LYS A 264 -0.41 -23.81 26.94
CA LYS A 264 0.76 -23.31 27.67
C LYS A 264 1.29 -21.98 27.11
N VAL A 265 1.07 -21.74 25.82
CA VAL A 265 1.63 -20.59 25.11
C VAL A 265 0.51 -19.90 24.31
N PRO A 266 0.43 -18.58 24.35
CA PRO A 266 -0.49 -17.81 23.52
C PRO A 266 -0.28 -18.12 22.04
N THR A 267 -1.35 -18.46 21.33
CA THR A 267 -1.34 -18.73 19.89
C THR A 267 -2.60 -18.18 19.25
N THR A 268 -2.61 -18.09 17.92
CA THR A 268 -3.79 -17.67 17.15
C THR A 268 -5.03 -18.58 17.39
N LEU A 269 -4.85 -19.78 17.93
CA LEU A 269 -5.95 -20.68 18.27
C LEU A 269 -6.85 -20.12 19.38
N LEU A 270 -6.35 -19.23 20.24
CA LEU A 270 -7.15 -18.54 21.26
C LEU A 270 -8.29 -17.72 20.63
N HIS A 271 -8.15 -17.32 19.38
CA HIS A 271 -9.18 -16.59 18.66
C HIS A 271 -10.39 -17.44 18.25
N SER A 272 -10.31 -18.78 18.29
CA SER A 272 -11.35 -19.70 17.79
C SER A 272 -11.52 -20.91 18.70
N LEU A 273 -11.74 -20.68 20.00
CA LEU A 273 -11.93 -21.75 20.99
C LEU A 273 -13.31 -22.38 20.90
N GLU A 274 -14.34 -21.68 20.43
CA GLU A 274 -15.75 -22.06 20.44
C GLU A 274 -16.09 -23.28 19.58
N GLY A 275 -15.19 -23.75 18.79
CA GLY A 275 -15.39 -24.97 17.99
C GLY A 275 -14.57 -26.16 18.45
N MET A 276 -13.77 -26.00 19.52
CA MET A 276 -12.79 -27.00 19.95
C MET A 276 -13.27 -27.84 21.11
N PRO A 277 -13.17 -29.19 21.02
CA PRO A 277 -13.45 -30.09 22.12
C PRO A 277 -12.27 -30.20 23.07
N ASP A 278 -12.54 -30.68 24.30
CA ASP A 278 -11.55 -31.09 25.33
C ASP A 278 -10.56 -29.98 25.70
N LEU A 279 -11.06 -28.78 25.95
CA LEU A 279 -10.27 -27.63 26.37
C LEU A 279 -9.99 -27.65 27.86
N GLU A 280 -8.73 -27.41 28.25
CA GLU A 280 -8.33 -27.35 29.68
C GLU A 280 -8.40 -25.87 30.15
N TRP A 281 -9.59 -25.46 30.58
CA TRP A 281 -9.90 -24.06 30.92
C TRP A 281 -9.02 -23.47 31.99
N ASP A 282 -8.65 -24.22 33.04
CA ASP A 282 -7.75 -23.76 34.11
C ASP A 282 -6.38 -23.30 33.55
N LYS A 283 -5.93 -23.91 32.45
CA LYS A 283 -4.71 -23.54 31.77
C LYS A 283 -4.92 -22.37 30.80
N LEU A 284 -6.03 -22.38 30.05
CA LEU A 284 -6.36 -21.36 29.07
C LEU A 284 -6.61 -19.99 29.74
N LEU A 285 -7.20 -19.94 30.94
CA LEU A 285 -7.39 -18.70 31.69
C LEU A 285 -6.07 -17.98 32.00
N ASN A 286 -4.95 -18.71 32.12
CA ASN A 286 -3.62 -18.09 32.25
C ASN A 286 -3.08 -17.47 30.95
N LEU A 287 -3.73 -17.73 29.81
CA LEU A 287 -3.38 -17.18 28.50
C LEU A 287 -4.34 -16.06 28.04
N GLN A 288 -5.24 -15.66 28.91
CA GLN A 288 -6.20 -14.59 28.69
C GLN A 288 -5.47 -13.26 28.41
N SER A 289 -5.95 -12.48 27.46
CA SER A 289 -5.44 -11.14 27.17
C SER A 289 -5.69 -10.19 28.35
N LYS A 290 -4.88 -9.12 28.43
CA LYS A 290 -4.98 -8.13 29.54
C LYS A 290 -6.36 -7.48 29.66
N ASP A 291 -7.12 -7.43 28.58
CA ASP A 291 -8.48 -6.88 28.53
C ASP A 291 -9.58 -7.88 28.96
N GLY A 292 -9.21 -9.11 29.29
CA GLY A 292 -10.11 -10.17 29.66
C GLY A 292 -10.62 -11.04 28.52
N SER A 293 -10.21 -10.76 27.29
CA SER A 293 -10.58 -11.53 26.09
C SER A 293 -9.66 -12.75 25.86
N PHE A 294 -10.10 -13.64 24.99
CA PHE A 294 -9.24 -14.63 24.35
C PHE A 294 -8.87 -14.12 22.94
N LEU A 295 -7.67 -13.53 22.85
CA LEU A 295 -7.11 -12.94 21.66
C LEU A 295 -8.13 -12.04 20.91
N PHE A 296 -8.77 -11.15 21.69
CA PHE A 296 -9.70 -10.13 21.18
C PHE A 296 -10.95 -10.69 20.47
N SER A 297 -11.27 -11.98 20.67
CA SER A 297 -12.42 -12.64 20.05
C SER A 297 -13.63 -12.68 20.98
N PRO A 298 -14.75 -12.02 20.62
CA PRO A 298 -15.98 -12.08 21.39
C PRO A 298 -16.58 -13.48 21.48
N SER A 299 -16.62 -14.27 20.40
CA SER A 299 -17.17 -15.63 20.42
C SER A 299 -16.35 -16.60 21.27
N SER A 300 -15.01 -16.59 21.16
CA SER A 300 -14.13 -17.38 22.03
C SER A 300 -14.28 -16.99 23.49
N THR A 301 -14.36 -15.68 23.78
CA THR A 301 -14.52 -15.17 25.15
C THR A 301 -15.90 -15.50 25.71
N ALA A 302 -16.97 -15.42 24.90
CA ALA A 302 -18.30 -15.85 25.28
C ALA A 302 -18.33 -17.37 25.61
N TYR A 303 -17.69 -18.19 24.77
CA TYR A 303 -17.58 -19.62 25.02
C TYR A 303 -16.80 -19.91 26.30
N ALA A 304 -15.69 -19.21 26.54
CA ALA A 304 -14.94 -19.29 27.80
C ALA A 304 -15.80 -18.91 29.02
N LEU A 305 -16.57 -17.81 28.93
CA LEU A 305 -17.47 -17.37 29.98
C LEU A 305 -18.54 -18.45 30.31
N MET A 306 -19.13 -19.07 29.30
CA MET A 306 -20.10 -20.17 29.47
C MET A 306 -19.49 -21.35 30.23
N GLN A 307 -18.22 -21.67 30.01
CA GLN A 307 -17.55 -22.82 30.60
C GLN A 307 -16.98 -22.55 32.00
N THR A 308 -16.51 -21.32 32.25
CA THR A 308 -15.70 -20.99 33.43
C THR A 308 -16.37 -20.01 34.40
N LYS A 309 -17.33 -19.23 33.91
CA LYS A 309 -17.94 -18.09 34.62
C LYS A 309 -16.90 -17.03 35.03
N ASP A 310 -15.80 -16.90 34.27
CA ASP A 310 -14.73 -15.98 34.56
C ASP A 310 -15.18 -14.51 34.49
N HIS A 311 -14.80 -13.73 35.49
CA HIS A 311 -15.22 -12.34 35.61
C HIS A 311 -14.59 -11.42 34.56
N ASN A 312 -13.34 -11.67 34.18
CA ASN A 312 -12.66 -10.84 33.19
C ASN A 312 -13.30 -11.03 31.80
N CYS A 313 -13.69 -12.27 31.46
CA CYS A 313 -14.48 -12.54 30.26
C CYS A 313 -15.80 -11.75 30.28
N LEU A 314 -16.48 -11.72 31.42
CA LEU A 314 -17.73 -10.97 31.57
C LEU A 314 -17.51 -9.46 31.40
N GLU A 315 -16.47 -8.89 32.01
CA GLU A 315 -16.15 -7.45 31.88
C GLU A 315 -15.85 -7.06 30.43
N TYR A 316 -15.04 -7.83 29.74
CA TYR A 316 -14.77 -7.63 28.33
C TYR A 316 -16.06 -7.64 27.49
N LEU A 317 -16.89 -8.68 27.64
CA LEU A 317 -18.13 -8.79 26.89
C LEU A 317 -19.13 -7.69 27.21
N ASN A 318 -19.27 -7.29 28.48
CA ASN A 318 -20.11 -6.15 28.86
C ASN A 318 -19.69 -4.86 28.16
N LYS A 319 -18.38 -4.58 28.14
CA LYS A 319 -17.83 -3.39 27.47
C LYS A 319 -18.18 -3.35 25.99
N ILE A 320 -17.96 -4.44 25.25
CA ILE A 320 -18.21 -4.49 23.81
C ILE A 320 -19.69 -4.52 23.46
N VAL A 321 -20.50 -5.30 24.17
CA VAL A 321 -21.96 -5.33 23.98
C VAL A 321 -22.58 -3.96 24.21
N GLN A 322 -22.11 -3.23 25.21
CA GLN A 322 -22.54 -1.84 25.44
C GLN A 322 -22.10 -0.90 24.33
N LYS A 323 -20.83 -0.96 23.93
CA LYS A 323 -20.27 -0.09 22.86
C LYS A 323 -21.03 -0.29 21.55
N PHE A 324 -21.28 -1.50 21.15
CA PHE A 324 -21.93 -1.85 19.89
C PHE A 324 -23.46 -2.07 20.00
N LYS A 325 -24.09 -1.63 21.11
CA LYS A 325 -25.55 -1.63 21.32
C LYS A 325 -26.21 -3.01 21.11
N GLY A 326 -25.53 -4.05 21.57
CA GLY A 326 -26.06 -5.42 21.55
C GLY A 326 -25.39 -6.32 20.52
N GLY A 327 -24.96 -5.82 19.36
CA GLY A 327 -24.11 -6.57 18.45
C GLY A 327 -22.66 -6.60 18.94
N VAL A 328 -21.83 -7.50 18.39
CA VAL A 328 -20.39 -7.49 18.60
C VAL A 328 -19.66 -7.80 17.30
N PRO A 329 -18.46 -7.25 17.05
CA PRO A 329 -17.66 -7.60 15.89
C PRO A 329 -17.00 -8.98 16.05
N ASN A 330 -16.30 -9.45 14.99
CA ASN A 330 -15.56 -10.72 15.04
C ASN A 330 -14.23 -10.63 15.81
N VAL A 331 -13.70 -9.42 15.99
CA VAL A 331 -12.49 -9.10 16.73
C VAL A 331 -12.55 -7.68 17.27
N TYR A 332 -12.09 -7.44 18.50
CA TYR A 332 -12.05 -6.11 19.09
C TYR A 332 -11.20 -6.07 20.36
N PRO A 333 -10.30 -5.09 20.56
CA PRO A 333 -10.00 -3.96 19.66
C PRO A 333 -9.20 -4.34 18.41
N VAL A 334 -9.09 -3.37 17.47
CA VAL A 334 -8.29 -3.46 16.25
C VAL A 334 -7.55 -2.14 15.99
N ASP A 335 -7.17 -1.49 17.06
CA ASP A 335 -6.64 -0.13 17.10
C ASP A 335 -5.31 0.03 16.37
N LEU A 336 -4.34 -0.85 16.57
CA LEU A 336 -3.04 -0.74 15.89
C LEU A 336 -3.19 -0.94 14.39
N PHE A 337 -3.98 -1.92 13.97
CA PHE A 337 -4.29 -2.13 12.56
C PHE A 337 -4.90 -0.88 11.93
N GLU A 338 -5.94 -0.31 12.58
CA GLU A 338 -6.61 0.88 12.07
C GLU A 338 -5.66 2.05 11.87
N HIS A 339 -4.83 2.38 12.87
CA HIS A 339 -3.87 3.48 12.79
C HIS A 339 -2.81 3.28 11.71
N ILE A 340 -2.20 2.09 11.66
CA ILE A 340 -1.16 1.75 10.67
C ILE A 340 -1.71 1.81 9.25
N TRP A 341 -2.85 1.17 9.02
CA TRP A 341 -3.40 1.06 7.68
C TRP A 341 -4.05 2.35 7.17
N ALA A 342 -4.62 3.18 8.04
CA ALA A 342 -5.09 4.51 7.65
C ALA A 342 -3.93 5.39 7.16
N VAL A 343 -2.79 5.38 7.87
CA VAL A 343 -1.57 6.09 7.44
C VAL A 343 -1.07 5.58 6.10
N ASP A 344 -0.93 4.27 5.92
CA ASP A 344 -0.47 3.67 4.66
C ASP A 344 -1.39 4.02 3.49
N ARG A 345 -2.72 3.96 3.68
CA ARG A 345 -3.70 4.32 2.65
C ARG A 345 -3.55 5.76 2.18
N LEU A 346 -3.51 6.70 3.11
CA LEU A 346 -3.41 8.14 2.80
C LEU A 346 -2.08 8.50 2.13
N GLN A 347 -0.98 7.86 2.53
CA GLN A 347 0.32 8.04 1.87
C GLN A 347 0.30 7.52 0.43
N ARG A 348 -0.16 6.30 0.22
CA ARG A 348 -0.18 5.68 -1.11
C ARG A 348 -1.18 6.33 -2.07
N LEU A 349 -2.30 6.82 -1.56
CA LEU A 349 -3.25 7.62 -2.33
C LEU A 349 -2.69 9.00 -2.73
N GLY A 350 -1.57 9.45 -2.14
CA GLY A 350 -0.91 10.72 -2.43
C GLY A 350 -1.60 11.94 -1.83
N ILE A 351 -2.41 11.75 -0.79
CA ILE A 351 -3.17 12.81 -0.12
C ILE A 351 -2.73 13.07 1.32
N SER A 352 -1.69 12.39 1.80
CA SER A 352 -1.18 12.49 3.18
C SER A 352 -0.82 13.92 3.60
N ARG A 353 -0.38 14.78 2.66
CA ARG A 353 -0.01 16.18 2.94
C ARG A 353 -1.13 17.04 3.57
N TYR A 354 -2.37 16.63 3.42
CA TYR A 354 -3.52 17.32 4.01
C TYR A 354 -3.75 16.97 5.48
N PHE A 355 -3.09 15.91 5.99
CA PHE A 355 -3.39 15.25 7.26
C PHE A 355 -2.16 15.07 8.14
N GLU A 356 -1.07 15.83 7.92
CA GLU A 356 0.20 15.66 8.63
C GLU A 356 0.04 15.60 10.17
N PRO A 357 -0.75 16.46 10.85
CA PRO A 357 -0.95 16.34 12.29
C PRO A 357 -1.62 15.04 12.70
N GLN A 358 -2.72 14.66 12.02
CA GLN A 358 -3.47 13.45 12.33
C GLN A 358 -2.66 12.17 12.07
N LEU A 359 -1.86 12.18 10.99
CA LEU A 359 -0.96 11.07 10.69
C LEU A 359 0.14 10.94 11.73
N LYS A 360 0.69 12.08 12.19
CA LYS A 360 1.68 12.07 13.27
C LYS A 360 1.09 11.51 14.55
N ASP A 361 -0.10 11.92 14.94
CA ASP A 361 -0.79 11.41 16.13
C ASP A 361 -1.04 9.90 16.03
N SER A 362 -1.44 9.41 14.84
CA SER A 362 -1.62 7.98 14.57
C SER A 362 -0.30 7.21 14.69
N VAL A 363 0.79 7.75 14.15
CA VAL A 363 2.11 7.11 14.23
C VAL A 363 2.67 7.14 15.66
N ASP A 364 2.51 8.24 16.38
CA ASP A 364 2.88 8.35 17.80
C ASP A 364 2.07 7.37 18.69
N TYR A 365 0.81 7.08 18.28
CA TYR A 365 0.02 6.02 18.91
C TYR A 365 0.65 4.65 18.71
N VAL A 366 0.99 4.29 17.47
CA VAL A 366 1.67 3.02 17.15
C VAL A 366 3.01 2.92 17.88
N ALA A 367 3.81 4.00 17.91
CA ALA A 367 5.10 4.04 18.60
C ALA A 367 4.98 3.75 20.11
N ARG A 368 3.89 4.20 20.74
CA ARG A 368 3.61 3.96 22.18
C ARG A 368 3.41 2.48 22.50
N TYR A 369 2.86 1.72 21.56
CA TYR A 369 2.54 0.30 21.74
C TYR A 369 3.46 -0.63 20.95
N TRP A 370 4.54 -0.07 20.37
CA TRP A 370 5.56 -0.88 19.70
C TRP A 370 6.32 -1.72 20.72
N GLU A 371 6.50 -2.99 20.43
CA GLU A 371 7.25 -3.94 21.24
C GLU A 371 8.44 -4.51 20.46
N GLU A 372 9.52 -4.92 21.16
CA GLU A 372 10.76 -5.39 20.53
C GLU A 372 10.62 -6.73 19.81
N ASP A 373 9.61 -7.51 20.16
CA ASP A 373 9.27 -8.81 19.54
C ASP A 373 8.11 -8.73 18.55
N GLY A 374 7.63 -7.52 18.26
CA GLY A 374 6.61 -7.24 17.27
C GLY A 374 5.30 -6.76 17.86
N ILE A 375 4.33 -6.54 16.95
CA ILE A 375 2.97 -6.11 17.28
C ILE A 375 1.94 -7.02 16.58
N CYS A 376 0.68 -6.82 16.91
CA CYS A 376 -0.47 -7.44 16.30
C CYS A 376 -1.48 -6.33 15.92
N TRP A 377 -2.65 -6.70 15.43
CA TRP A 377 -3.73 -5.76 15.10
C TRP A 377 -4.24 -4.92 16.28
N ALA A 378 -3.98 -5.36 17.51
CA ALA A 378 -4.39 -4.67 18.73
C ALA A 378 -3.24 -4.50 19.74
N ARG A 379 -3.29 -3.42 20.51
CA ARG A 379 -2.34 -3.15 21.59
C ARG A 379 -2.36 -4.24 22.67
N ASN A 380 -1.23 -4.41 23.35
CA ASN A 380 -1.05 -5.34 24.45
C ASN A 380 -1.36 -6.81 24.12
N SER A 381 -1.19 -7.21 22.87
CA SER A 381 -1.32 -8.60 22.44
C SER A 381 -0.11 -9.43 22.91
N SER A 382 -0.38 -10.67 23.33
CA SER A 382 0.67 -11.67 23.57
C SER A 382 1.00 -12.51 22.34
N VAL A 383 0.30 -12.28 21.24
CA VAL A 383 0.53 -12.91 19.93
C VAL A 383 0.88 -11.80 18.95
N HIS A 384 2.01 -11.95 18.27
CA HIS A 384 2.47 -10.97 17.28
C HIS A 384 2.42 -11.58 15.89
N ASP A 385 2.14 -10.75 14.88
CA ASP A 385 2.16 -11.15 13.49
C ASP A 385 3.12 -10.31 12.64
N VAL A 386 3.58 -10.91 11.55
CA VAL A 386 4.56 -10.26 10.68
C VAL A 386 3.95 -9.15 9.82
N ASP A 387 2.65 -9.20 9.56
CA ASP A 387 1.97 -8.25 8.67
C ASP A 387 1.88 -6.88 9.34
N ASP A 388 1.26 -6.83 10.53
CA ASP A 388 1.16 -5.60 11.33
C ASP A 388 2.55 -5.12 11.81
N THR A 389 3.45 -6.04 12.19
CA THR A 389 4.83 -5.70 12.57
C THR A 389 5.59 -5.07 11.41
N ALA A 390 5.51 -5.62 10.19
CA ALA A 390 6.20 -5.09 9.02
C ALA A 390 5.67 -3.71 8.63
N MET A 391 4.36 -3.53 8.68
CA MET A 391 3.75 -2.26 8.34
C MET A 391 3.95 -1.21 9.43
N GLY A 392 3.86 -1.59 10.71
CA GLY A 392 4.20 -0.73 11.83
C GLY A 392 5.65 -0.27 11.79
N PHE A 393 6.60 -1.19 11.57
CA PHE A 393 8.01 -0.87 11.36
C PHE A 393 8.22 0.13 10.23
N ARG A 394 7.58 -0.11 9.08
CA ARG A 394 7.67 0.77 7.93
C ARG A 394 7.16 2.18 8.23
N VAL A 395 5.98 2.30 8.82
CA VAL A 395 5.34 3.58 9.14
C VAL A 395 6.18 4.33 10.18
N LEU A 396 6.62 3.67 11.24
CA LEU A 396 7.45 4.26 12.28
C LEU A 396 8.76 4.81 11.72
N ARG A 397 9.48 4.04 10.88
CA ARG A 397 10.72 4.51 10.24
C ARG A 397 10.50 5.70 9.32
N LEU A 398 9.44 5.69 8.51
CA LEU A 398 9.14 6.80 7.59
C LEU A 398 8.85 8.12 8.34
N PHE A 399 8.37 8.05 9.58
CA PHE A 399 8.11 9.21 10.42
C PHE A 399 9.26 9.51 11.41
N GLY A 400 10.41 8.85 11.26
CA GLY A 400 11.63 9.16 12.01
C GLY A 400 11.72 8.55 13.40
N HIS A 401 10.86 7.57 13.73
CA HIS A 401 10.98 6.81 14.97
C HIS A 401 12.10 5.77 14.86
N GLU A 402 12.87 5.62 15.92
CA GLU A 402 13.92 4.62 16.03
C GLU A 402 13.30 3.26 16.38
N VAL A 403 13.25 2.35 15.41
CA VAL A 403 12.80 0.98 15.58
C VAL A 403 13.86 0.01 15.07
N SER A 404 14.12 -1.04 15.85
CA SER A 404 15.12 -2.03 15.52
C SER A 404 14.64 -3.03 14.48
N ALA A 405 15.44 -3.29 13.46
CA ALA A 405 15.19 -4.36 12.50
C ALA A 405 15.24 -5.77 13.11
N GLU A 406 15.83 -5.91 14.30
CA GLU A 406 15.96 -7.18 15.00
C GLU A 406 14.60 -7.82 15.34
N VAL A 407 13.52 -7.04 15.38
CA VAL A 407 12.14 -7.52 15.54
C VAL A 407 11.79 -8.63 14.54
N PHE A 408 12.32 -8.60 13.32
CA PHE A 408 12.06 -9.62 12.31
C PHE A 408 12.68 -10.98 12.61
N LYS A 409 13.61 -11.07 13.57
CA LYS A 409 14.16 -12.36 14.04
C LYS A 409 13.10 -13.24 14.69
N HIS A 410 12.09 -12.64 15.32
CA HIS A 410 10.99 -13.37 15.95
C HIS A 410 10.11 -14.13 14.94
N PHE A 411 10.11 -13.67 13.68
CA PHE A 411 9.35 -14.29 12.58
C PHE A 411 10.21 -15.13 11.66
N LYS A 412 11.48 -15.40 12.02
CA LYS A 412 12.42 -16.17 11.21
C LYS A 412 12.75 -17.51 11.83
N LYS A 413 12.78 -18.56 10.99
CA LYS A 413 13.25 -19.90 11.36
C LYS A 413 14.09 -20.50 10.23
N GLY A 414 15.39 -20.68 10.48
CA GLY A 414 16.32 -21.01 9.41
C GLY A 414 16.36 -19.89 8.37
N ASP A 415 16.16 -20.24 7.11
CA ASP A 415 16.15 -19.30 5.99
C ASP A 415 14.74 -18.80 5.60
N THR A 416 13.71 -19.09 6.41
CA THR A 416 12.32 -18.78 6.09
C THR A 416 11.70 -17.82 7.10
N PHE A 417 10.77 -16.98 6.63
CA PHE A 417 9.95 -16.08 7.46
C PHE A 417 8.53 -16.59 7.52
N PHE A 418 7.83 -16.31 8.62
CA PHE A 418 6.48 -16.79 8.93
C PHE A 418 5.55 -15.66 9.34
N CYS A 419 4.23 -15.90 9.21
CA CYS A 419 3.25 -14.88 9.60
C CYS A 419 3.15 -14.71 11.12
N PHE A 420 3.24 -15.79 11.88
CA PHE A 420 3.17 -15.75 13.35
C PHE A 420 4.35 -16.48 13.94
N ALA A 421 4.89 -15.96 15.04
CA ALA A 421 5.99 -16.59 15.75
C ALA A 421 5.61 -18.05 16.13
N GLY A 422 6.51 -18.98 15.79
CA GLY A 422 6.30 -20.39 16.05
C GLY A 422 5.45 -21.17 15.03
N GLN A 423 4.91 -20.52 14.00
CA GLN A 423 4.23 -21.18 12.88
C GLN A 423 5.16 -21.45 11.69
N SER A 424 4.66 -22.19 10.71
CA SER A 424 5.40 -22.55 9.49
C SER A 424 4.67 -22.10 8.20
N THR A 425 3.70 -21.22 8.32
CA THR A 425 2.90 -20.75 7.19
C THR A 425 3.29 -19.33 6.77
N GLN A 426 3.29 -19.10 5.45
CA GLN A 426 3.40 -17.79 4.84
C GLN A 426 2.05 -17.40 4.25
N ALA A 427 1.64 -16.13 4.44
CA ALA A 427 0.57 -15.52 3.66
C ALA A 427 1.20 -14.55 2.65
N VAL A 428 0.60 -14.43 1.46
CA VAL A 428 1.09 -13.54 0.40
C VAL A 428 1.13 -12.10 0.88
N THR A 429 0.10 -11.64 1.59
CA THR A 429 0.01 -10.28 2.19
C THR A 429 1.13 -10.03 3.20
N GLY A 430 1.36 -10.95 4.14
CA GLY A 430 2.44 -10.82 5.12
C GLY A 430 3.81 -10.73 4.45
N MET A 431 4.10 -11.60 3.48
CA MET A 431 5.37 -11.55 2.74
C MET A 431 5.49 -10.30 1.87
N TYR A 432 4.40 -9.80 1.32
CA TYR A 432 4.36 -8.53 0.60
C TYR A 432 4.72 -7.35 1.51
N ASN A 433 4.19 -7.30 2.72
CA ASN A 433 4.52 -6.23 3.66
C ASN A 433 5.92 -6.38 4.27
N VAL A 434 6.43 -7.60 4.45
CA VAL A 434 7.85 -7.84 4.77
C VAL A 434 8.76 -7.30 3.66
N LEU A 435 8.42 -7.52 2.38
CA LEU A 435 9.16 -6.93 1.26
C LEU A 435 9.16 -5.40 1.34
N ARG A 436 8.01 -4.77 1.59
CA ARG A 436 7.91 -3.31 1.69
C ARG A 436 8.70 -2.74 2.89
N ALA A 437 8.66 -3.41 4.02
CA ALA A 437 9.44 -3.03 5.21
C ALA A 437 10.94 -3.16 4.96
N SER A 438 11.38 -4.26 4.35
CA SER A 438 12.80 -4.52 4.07
C SER A 438 13.43 -3.52 3.09
N GLN A 439 12.63 -2.82 2.29
CA GLN A 439 13.11 -1.76 1.41
C GLN A 439 13.50 -0.46 2.15
N LEU A 440 13.19 -0.37 3.45
CA LEU A 440 13.62 0.73 4.33
C LEU A 440 14.79 0.33 5.23
N MET A 441 15.60 -0.66 4.83
CA MET A 441 16.76 -1.07 5.61
C MET A 441 17.84 0.00 5.65
N PHE A 442 18.60 0.01 6.75
CA PHE A 442 19.81 0.78 6.95
C PHE A 442 21.06 -0.09 6.74
N PRO A 443 22.25 0.52 6.53
CA PRO A 443 23.46 -0.24 6.35
C PRO A 443 23.73 -1.21 7.51
N GLY A 444 24.03 -2.48 7.16
CA GLY A 444 24.37 -3.52 8.12
C GLY A 444 23.21 -4.27 8.76
N GLU A 445 21.96 -3.96 8.42
CA GLU A 445 20.77 -4.68 8.92
C GLU A 445 20.55 -5.99 8.17
N LYS A 446 21.37 -6.98 8.44
CA LYS A 446 21.38 -8.30 7.76
C LYS A 446 20.03 -9.00 7.78
N ILE A 447 19.26 -8.87 8.87
CA ILE A 447 17.95 -9.51 8.97
C ILE A 447 16.97 -8.96 7.92
N LEU A 448 17.07 -7.69 7.57
CA LEU A 448 16.24 -7.10 6.49
C LEU A 448 16.76 -7.45 5.10
N GLU A 449 18.08 -7.67 4.92
CA GLU A 449 18.61 -8.22 3.66
C GLU A 449 18.02 -9.61 3.41
N GLU A 450 18.09 -10.50 4.41
CA GLU A 450 17.53 -11.85 4.37
C GLU A 450 15.99 -11.82 4.17
N ALA A 451 15.29 -10.89 4.83
CA ALA A 451 13.85 -10.72 4.66
C ALA A 451 13.48 -10.27 3.25
N LYS A 452 14.26 -9.34 2.65
CA LYS A 452 14.10 -8.87 1.27
C LYS A 452 14.31 -10.01 0.27
N GLU A 453 15.38 -10.78 0.43
CA GLU A 453 15.68 -11.90 -0.46
C GLU A 453 14.58 -12.96 -0.40
N PHE A 454 14.21 -13.39 0.81
CA PHE A 454 13.18 -14.40 1.01
C PHE A 454 11.83 -13.96 0.46
N SER A 455 11.35 -12.78 0.87
CA SER A 455 10.02 -12.29 0.46
C SER A 455 9.91 -12.03 -1.03
N SER A 456 10.97 -11.46 -1.65
CA SER A 456 11.03 -11.26 -3.11
C SER A 456 10.98 -12.58 -3.87
N ALA A 457 11.75 -13.57 -3.44
CA ALA A 457 11.78 -14.89 -4.07
C ALA A 457 10.42 -15.60 -3.92
N TYR A 458 9.85 -15.58 -2.72
CA TYR A 458 8.53 -16.15 -2.44
C TYR A 458 7.43 -15.54 -3.31
N LEU A 459 7.34 -14.20 -3.34
CA LEU A 459 6.33 -13.49 -4.11
C LEU A 459 6.49 -13.71 -5.61
N LYS A 460 7.73 -13.78 -6.11
CA LYS A 460 8.00 -14.07 -7.51
C LYS A 460 7.55 -15.47 -7.92
N VAL A 461 7.81 -16.48 -7.08
CA VAL A 461 7.32 -17.85 -7.30
C VAL A 461 5.80 -17.87 -7.35
N LYS A 462 5.12 -17.17 -6.43
CA LYS A 462 3.65 -17.05 -6.42
C LYS A 462 3.12 -16.32 -7.66
N GLN A 463 3.79 -15.27 -8.10
CA GLN A 463 3.43 -14.53 -9.31
C GLN A 463 3.58 -15.38 -10.57
N ASP A 464 4.71 -16.10 -10.71
CA ASP A 464 4.97 -16.97 -11.86
C ASP A 464 3.97 -18.14 -11.93
N ALA A 465 3.48 -18.62 -10.79
CA ALA A 465 2.46 -19.66 -10.67
C ALA A 465 1.02 -19.12 -10.81
N ASN A 466 0.82 -17.80 -10.91
CA ASN A 466 -0.49 -17.14 -10.83
C ASN A 466 -1.26 -17.46 -9.54
N GLU A 467 -0.53 -17.59 -8.43
CA GLU A 467 -1.03 -17.90 -7.08
C GLU A 467 -0.93 -16.70 -6.13
N VAL A 468 -0.84 -15.48 -6.65
CA VAL A 468 -0.91 -14.26 -5.84
C VAL A 468 -2.38 -13.98 -5.55
N LEU A 469 -2.87 -14.55 -4.46
CA LEU A 469 -4.27 -14.44 -4.06
C LEU A 469 -4.36 -13.75 -2.72
N ASP A 470 -5.31 -12.84 -2.60
CA ASP A 470 -5.61 -12.23 -1.32
C ASP A 470 -6.62 -13.10 -0.57
N LYS A 471 -6.13 -13.76 0.47
CA LYS A 471 -6.94 -14.59 1.34
C LYS A 471 -7.82 -13.77 2.30
N TRP A 472 -7.49 -12.49 2.49
CA TRP A 472 -8.05 -11.68 3.57
C TRP A 472 -9.00 -10.59 3.09
N ILE A 473 -8.95 -10.21 1.80
CA ILE A 473 -9.80 -9.17 1.21
C ILE A 473 -10.38 -9.66 -0.12
N ILE A 474 -11.69 -9.55 -0.30
CA ILE A 474 -12.38 -10.11 -1.48
C ILE A 474 -12.14 -9.31 -2.76
N THR A 475 -12.10 -7.98 -2.69
CA THR A 475 -12.15 -7.10 -3.88
C THR A 475 -10.83 -6.49 -4.29
N LYS A 476 -9.78 -6.67 -3.49
CA LYS A 476 -8.49 -6.01 -3.68
C LYS A 476 -7.65 -6.61 -4.82
N ASP A 477 -6.98 -5.76 -5.60
CA ASP A 477 -6.01 -6.19 -6.62
C ASP A 477 -4.61 -6.43 -6.04
N LEU A 478 -4.46 -7.42 -5.19
CA LEU A 478 -3.16 -7.82 -4.64
C LEU A 478 -2.15 -8.24 -5.72
N PRO A 479 -2.53 -8.97 -6.81
CA PRO A 479 -1.61 -9.26 -7.91
C PRO A 479 -0.97 -8.02 -8.53
N GLY A 480 -1.74 -6.96 -8.75
CA GLY A 480 -1.23 -5.69 -9.26
C GLY A 480 -0.29 -5.00 -8.28
N GLU A 481 -0.61 -5.00 -6.99
CA GLU A 481 0.24 -4.42 -5.94
C GLU A 481 1.58 -5.15 -5.81
N VAL A 482 1.57 -6.47 -5.75
CA VAL A 482 2.77 -7.31 -5.68
C VAL A 482 3.63 -7.12 -6.93
N LYS A 483 3.01 -7.12 -8.11
CA LYS A 483 3.71 -6.87 -9.37
C LYS A 483 4.42 -5.52 -9.35
N TYR A 484 3.73 -4.46 -8.94
CA TYR A 484 4.33 -3.13 -8.85
C TYR A 484 5.54 -3.11 -7.91
N ALA A 485 5.42 -3.71 -6.72
CA ALA A 485 6.51 -3.73 -5.74
C ALA A 485 7.75 -4.52 -6.19
N LEU A 486 7.54 -5.60 -6.96
CA LEU A 486 8.64 -6.40 -7.53
C LEU A 486 9.31 -5.70 -8.73
N ASP A 487 8.53 -5.03 -9.57
CA ASP A 487 9.03 -4.37 -10.78
C ASP A 487 9.67 -3.00 -10.47
N ILE A 488 9.15 -2.29 -9.47
CA ILE A 488 9.54 -0.92 -9.12
C ILE A 488 9.84 -0.86 -7.61
N PRO A 489 11.09 -1.11 -7.21
CA PRO A 489 11.49 -1.04 -5.81
C PRO A 489 11.26 0.39 -5.25
N TRP A 490 11.13 0.51 -3.95
CA TRP A 490 10.81 1.79 -3.29
C TRP A 490 11.76 2.92 -3.67
N TYR A 491 13.05 2.65 -3.89
CA TYR A 491 14.00 3.65 -4.35
C TYR A 491 13.70 4.18 -5.76
N ALA A 492 13.03 3.39 -6.59
CA ALA A 492 12.58 3.78 -7.93
C ALA A 492 11.12 4.25 -7.96
N SER A 493 10.38 4.16 -6.86
CA SER A 493 8.97 4.56 -6.82
C SER A 493 8.87 6.07 -6.63
N LEU A 494 8.37 6.76 -7.67
CA LEU A 494 8.08 8.19 -7.60
C LEU A 494 6.66 8.39 -7.05
N PRO A 495 6.43 9.42 -6.20
CA PRO A 495 5.15 9.60 -5.50
C PRO A 495 3.94 9.57 -6.41
N ARG A 496 4.00 10.24 -7.57
CA ARG A 496 2.85 10.34 -8.47
C ARG A 496 2.63 9.08 -9.30
N VAL A 497 3.68 8.30 -9.54
CA VAL A 497 3.59 6.97 -10.16
C VAL A 497 2.89 6.01 -9.20
N GLU A 498 3.32 5.94 -7.94
CA GLU A 498 2.71 5.09 -6.93
C GLU A 498 1.24 5.44 -6.71
N SER A 499 0.92 6.73 -6.53
CA SER A 499 -0.47 7.18 -6.34
C SER A 499 -1.36 6.81 -7.52
N ARG A 500 -0.86 6.94 -8.76
CA ARG A 500 -1.61 6.58 -9.96
C ARG A 500 -2.00 5.10 -9.99
N PHE A 501 -1.06 4.23 -9.60
CA PHE A 501 -1.33 2.80 -9.50
C PHE A 501 -2.28 2.49 -8.35
N TYR A 502 -2.03 3.09 -7.18
CA TYR A 502 -2.77 2.73 -5.99
C TYR A 502 -4.23 3.19 -5.99
N ILE A 503 -4.53 4.34 -6.58
CA ILE A 503 -5.91 4.81 -6.78
C ILE A 503 -6.76 3.79 -7.56
N GLU A 504 -6.14 3.03 -8.47
CA GLU A 504 -6.82 2.00 -9.26
C GLU A 504 -6.97 0.66 -8.52
N GLN A 505 -6.21 0.46 -7.47
CA GLN A 505 -6.19 -0.78 -6.69
C GLN A 505 -6.94 -0.67 -5.36
N TYR A 506 -7.16 0.53 -4.86
CA TYR A 506 -7.87 0.77 -3.63
C TYR A 506 -9.38 0.67 -3.85
N GLY A 507 -10.02 -0.32 -3.20
CA GLY A 507 -11.45 -0.61 -3.41
C GLY A 507 -12.40 0.31 -2.64
N GLY A 508 -11.91 1.16 -1.74
CA GLY A 508 -12.76 2.00 -0.91
C GLY A 508 -13.66 1.16 0.02
N LYS A 509 -14.93 1.52 0.13
CA LYS A 509 -15.89 0.78 0.95
C LYS A 509 -16.18 -0.64 0.45
N ASP A 510 -15.86 -0.93 -0.82
CA ASP A 510 -16.10 -2.26 -1.41
C ASP A 510 -15.03 -3.28 -0.98
N ASP A 511 -13.94 -2.85 -0.34
CA ASP A 511 -12.96 -3.75 0.28
C ASP A 511 -13.59 -4.43 1.50
N VAL A 512 -13.81 -5.73 1.39
CA VAL A 512 -14.40 -6.57 2.44
C VAL A 512 -13.38 -7.58 2.92
N TRP A 513 -13.16 -7.56 4.21
CA TRP A 513 -12.20 -8.41 4.89
C TRP A 513 -12.81 -9.74 5.30
N ILE A 514 -11.98 -10.78 5.36
CA ILE A 514 -12.37 -12.13 5.76
C ILE A 514 -11.69 -12.47 7.09
N GLY A 515 -12.50 -12.56 8.14
CA GLY A 515 -12.11 -13.09 9.44
C GLY A 515 -12.83 -14.40 9.72
N LYS A 516 -13.41 -14.54 10.89
CA LYS A 516 -14.40 -15.61 11.17
C LYS A 516 -15.69 -15.40 10.37
N THR A 517 -15.98 -14.16 10.04
CA THR A 517 -17.06 -13.69 9.17
C THR A 517 -16.52 -12.58 8.28
N LEU A 518 -17.30 -12.16 7.31
CA LEU A 518 -16.99 -10.96 6.53
C LEU A 518 -17.14 -9.72 7.42
N TYR A 519 -16.19 -8.77 7.24
CA TYR A 519 -16.23 -7.51 7.98
C TYR A 519 -15.64 -6.36 7.16
N ARG A 520 -15.98 -5.14 7.56
CA ARG A 520 -15.42 -3.90 7.01
C ARG A 520 -14.82 -3.06 8.12
N MET A 521 -13.80 -2.30 7.76
CA MET A 521 -13.15 -1.30 8.62
C MET A 521 -13.32 0.09 7.99
N PRO A 522 -14.38 0.82 8.35
CA PRO A 522 -14.78 2.06 7.66
C PRO A 522 -13.73 3.17 7.68
N ILE A 523 -12.87 3.22 8.70
CA ILE A 523 -11.79 4.21 8.79
C ILE A 523 -10.61 3.84 7.90
N VAL A 524 -10.36 2.54 7.69
CA VAL A 524 -9.26 2.06 6.84
C VAL A 524 -9.64 2.10 5.36
N ASN A 525 -10.85 1.64 5.04
CA ASN A 525 -11.34 1.49 3.67
C ASN A 525 -12.69 2.20 3.50
N ASN A 526 -12.67 3.35 2.82
CA ASN A 526 -13.85 4.15 2.55
C ASN A 526 -13.75 4.93 1.23
N ASP A 527 -14.91 5.39 0.74
CA ASP A 527 -15.00 6.12 -0.53
C ASP A 527 -14.52 7.58 -0.42
N GLU A 528 -14.48 8.17 0.78
CA GLU A 528 -14.04 9.55 1.00
C GLU A 528 -12.56 9.72 0.64
N TYR A 529 -11.72 8.76 1.05
CA TYR A 529 -10.30 8.75 0.69
C TYR A 529 -10.11 8.64 -0.81
N LEU A 530 -10.82 7.71 -1.45
CA LEU A 530 -10.73 7.46 -2.88
C LEU A 530 -11.22 8.67 -3.69
N TYR A 531 -12.33 9.25 -3.28
CA TYR A 531 -12.89 10.42 -3.93
C TYR A 531 -11.95 11.62 -3.86
N LEU A 532 -11.42 11.94 -2.67
CA LEU A 532 -10.43 13.00 -2.49
C LEU A 532 -9.18 12.75 -3.33
N ALA A 533 -8.67 11.51 -3.33
CA ALA A 533 -7.48 11.15 -4.09
C ALA A 533 -7.67 11.35 -5.60
N LYS A 534 -8.81 10.93 -6.15
CA LYS A 534 -9.15 11.14 -7.57
C LYS A 534 -9.29 12.63 -7.91
N LEU A 535 -9.98 13.38 -7.06
CA LEU A 535 -10.17 14.81 -7.24
C LEU A 535 -8.85 15.56 -7.21
N ASP A 536 -8.02 15.31 -6.22
CA ASP A 536 -6.70 15.88 -6.07
C ASP A 536 -5.76 15.50 -7.22
N TYR A 537 -5.78 14.22 -7.61
CA TYR A 537 -4.96 13.74 -8.73
C TYR A 537 -5.27 14.51 -10.01
N ASN A 538 -6.54 14.61 -10.36
CA ASN A 538 -6.98 15.32 -11.58
C ASN A 538 -6.69 16.82 -11.49
N ASN A 539 -6.80 17.43 -10.31
CA ASN A 539 -6.46 18.84 -10.10
C ASN A 539 -4.96 19.10 -10.32
N CYS A 540 -4.08 18.31 -9.71
CA CYS A 540 -2.63 18.39 -9.95
C CYS A 540 -2.30 18.19 -11.44
N GLN A 541 -2.92 17.21 -12.08
CA GLN A 541 -2.70 16.89 -13.48
C GLN A 541 -3.12 18.06 -14.41
N ALA A 542 -4.20 18.78 -14.09
CA ALA A 542 -4.60 19.98 -14.84
C ALA A 542 -3.55 21.09 -14.77
N VAL A 543 -2.95 21.31 -13.58
CA VAL A 543 -1.83 22.26 -13.42
C VAL A 543 -0.62 21.79 -14.24
N HIS A 544 -0.27 20.52 -14.18
CA HIS A 544 0.86 19.95 -14.92
C HIS A 544 0.69 20.09 -16.44
N ARG A 545 -0.52 19.99 -16.98
CA ARG A 545 -0.78 20.22 -18.41
C ARG A 545 -0.52 21.67 -18.80
N THR A 546 -0.99 22.62 -18.01
CA THR A 546 -0.73 24.05 -18.23
C THR A 546 0.77 24.36 -18.17
N GLU A 547 1.48 23.78 -17.22
CA GLU A 547 2.93 23.93 -17.12
C GLU A 547 3.67 23.31 -18.30
N TRP A 548 3.20 22.15 -18.77
CA TRP A 548 3.77 21.47 -19.94
C TRP A 548 3.66 22.37 -21.19
N ASP A 549 2.54 23.02 -21.41
CA ASP A 549 2.36 23.98 -22.51
C ASP A 549 3.31 25.18 -22.39
N ASN A 550 3.50 25.68 -21.18
CA ASN A 550 4.38 26.82 -20.92
C ASN A 550 5.86 26.47 -21.11
N ILE A 551 6.30 25.29 -20.63
CA ILE A 551 7.72 24.89 -20.79
C ILE A 551 8.05 24.55 -22.24
N GLN A 552 7.08 24.08 -23.04
CA GLN A 552 7.24 23.92 -24.48
C GLN A 552 7.46 25.26 -25.19
N LYS A 553 6.68 26.30 -24.84
CA LYS A 553 6.86 27.66 -25.38
C LYS A 553 8.25 28.20 -25.02
N TRP A 554 8.73 28.00 -23.79
CA TRP A 554 10.08 28.35 -23.38
C TRP A 554 11.15 27.64 -24.22
N TYR A 555 10.99 26.31 -24.40
CA TYR A 555 11.91 25.48 -25.20
C TYR A 555 12.00 25.97 -26.66
N GLU A 556 10.85 26.28 -27.27
CA GLU A 556 10.78 26.82 -28.65
C GLU A 556 11.35 28.23 -28.73
N GLY A 557 11.00 29.11 -27.80
CA GLY A 557 11.50 30.48 -27.74
C GLY A 557 13.01 30.60 -27.54
N CYS A 558 13.62 29.59 -26.93
CA CYS A 558 15.08 29.46 -26.76
C CYS A 558 15.78 28.73 -27.92
N ASP A 559 15.04 28.20 -28.92
CA ASP A 559 15.59 27.42 -30.05
C ASP A 559 16.47 26.24 -29.57
N LEU A 560 16.11 25.56 -28.47
CA LEU A 560 16.95 24.52 -27.84
C LEU A 560 17.18 23.30 -28.75
N ALA A 561 16.31 23.07 -29.72
CA ALA A 561 16.50 22.05 -30.76
C ALA A 561 17.78 22.25 -31.57
N GLU A 562 18.21 23.50 -31.83
CA GLU A 562 19.46 23.81 -32.57
C GLU A 562 20.71 23.31 -31.84
N PHE A 563 20.63 23.13 -30.51
CA PHE A 563 21.69 22.57 -29.67
C PHE A 563 21.63 21.07 -29.49
N GLY A 564 20.73 20.37 -30.22
CA GLY A 564 20.62 18.90 -30.21
C GLY A 564 19.76 18.33 -29.08
N VAL A 565 19.00 19.13 -28.35
CA VAL A 565 18.08 18.68 -27.33
C VAL A 565 16.69 18.42 -27.94
N SER A 566 16.17 17.21 -27.79
CA SER A 566 14.88 16.84 -28.38
C SER A 566 13.71 17.22 -27.46
N ARG A 567 12.50 17.37 -28.04
CA ARG A 567 11.25 17.52 -27.27
C ARG A 567 11.01 16.33 -26.34
N ARG A 568 11.46 15.13 -26.72
CA ARG A 568 11.38 13.96 -25.82
C ARG A 568 12.23 14.13 -24.56
N ALA A 569 13.42 14.70 -24.69
CA ALA A 569 14.26 15.00 -23.52
C ALA A 569 13.56 16.02 -22.60
N LEU A 570 12.94 17.07 -23.17
CA LEU A 570 12.13 18.02 -22.42
C LEU A 570 10.96 17.34 -21.69
N LEU A 571 10.21 16.48 -22.39
CA LEU A 571 9.09 15.74 -21.78
C LEU A 571 9.56 14.86 -20.62
N LEU A 572 10.68 14.15 -20.79
CA LEU A 572 11.23 13.31 -19.71
C LEU A 572 11.67 14.15 -18.50
N ALA A 573 12.38 15.26 -18.74
CA ALA A 573 12.84 16.14 -17.65
C ALA A 573 11.65 16.73 -16.88
N TYR A 574 10.63 17.21 -17.60
CA TYR A 574 9.42 17.74 -16.98
C TYR A 574 8.62 16.65 -16.24
N TYR A 575 8.46 15.47 -16.85
CA TYR A 575 7.78 14.35 -16.23
C TYR A 575 8.45 13.93 -14.91
N ILE A 576 9.78 13.80 -14.89
CA ILE A 576 10.51 13.44 -13.66
C ILE A 576 10.22 14.45 -12.54
N ALA A 577 10.30 15.74 -12.84
CA ALA A 577 10.00 16.79 -11.87
C ALA A 577 8.53 16.72 -11.40
N ALA A 578 7.57 16.55 -12.32
CA ALA A 578 6.14 16.49 -12.01
C ALA A 578 5.69 15.21 -11.30
N ALA A 579 6.31 14.07 -11.61
CA ALA A 579 6.03 12.81 -10.92
C ALA A 579 6.59 12.77 -9.50
N THR A 580 7.57 13.62 -9.22
CA THR A 580 8.27 13.67 -7.94
C THR A 580 7.78 14.80 -7.03
N ILE A 581 7.68 16.02 -7.55
CA ILE A 581 7.12 17.19 -6.87
C ILE A 581 5.81 17.51 -7.58
N PHE A 582 4.69 16.99 -7.08
CA PHE A 582 3.43 17.01 -7.83
C PHE A 582 2.42 18.03 -7.34
N GLU A 583 2.63 18.62 -6.18
CA GLU A 583 1.71 19.53 -5.53
C GLU A 583 1.53 20.82 -6.37
N PRO A 584 0.28 21.30 -6.57
CA PRO A 584 0.02 22.50 -7.37
C PRO A 584 0.81 23.74 -6.94
N GLU A 585 0.98 23.92 -5.63
CA GLU A 585 1.71 25.03 -5.02
C GLU A 585 3.20 25.03 -5.29
N LYS A 586 3.81 23.87 -5.56
CA LYS A 586 5.25 23.68 -5.84
C LYS A 586 5.60 23.78 -7.33
N SER A 587 4.86 24.59 -8.07
CA SER A 587 5.07 24.81 -9.50
C SER A 587 6.45 25.41 -9.83
N LYS A 588 6.97 26.29 -8.97
CA LYS A 588 8.25 26.98 -9.18
C LYS A 588 9.42 26.00 -9.09
N GLU A 589 9.44 25.17 -8.06
CA GLU A 589 10.45 24.13 -7.86
C GLU A 589 10.46 23.14 -9.04
N ARG A 590 9.31 22.73 -9.48
CA ARG A 590 9.11 21.76 -10.56
C ARG A 590 9.62 22.29 -11.91
N LEU A 591 9.22 23.52 -12.26
CA LEU A 591 9.64 24.17 -13.50
C LEU A 591 11.14 24.51 -13.47
N ALA A 592 11.66 24.99 -12.35
CA ALA A 592 13.08 25.30 -12.19
C ALA A 592 13.94 24.04 -12.33
N TRP A 593 13.53 22.91 -11.72
CA TRP A 593 14.18 21.62 -11.89
C TRP A 593 14.23 21.20 -13.36
N ALA A 594 13.07 21.16 -14.03
CA ALA A 594 12.99 20.75 -15.43
C ALA A 594 13.84 21.62 -16.35
N LYS A 595 13.78 22.96 -16.19
CA LYS A 595 14.60 23.92 -16.96
C LYS A 595 16.10 23.72 -16.70
N THR A 596 16.51 23.53 -15.44
CA THR A 596 17.91 23.26 -15.06
C THR A 596 18.43 21.99 -15.73
N THR A 597 17.68 20.91 -15.69
CA THR A 597 18.05 19.64 -16.34
C THR A 597 18.22 19.83 -17.85
N ILE A 598 17.31 20.53 -18.50
CA ILE A 598 17.37 20.77 -19.95
C ILE A 598 18.52 21.67 -20.33
N LEU A 599 18.81 22.72 -19.57
CA LEU A 599 19.96 23.60 -19.84
C LEU A 599 21.30 22.84 -19.70
N LEU A 600 21.45 21.97 -18.69
CA LEU A 600 22.63 21.12 -18.55
C LEU A 600 22.79 20.16 -19.73
N GLN A 601 21.69 19.53 -20.18
CA GLN A 601 21.70 18.69 -21.37
C GLN A 601 22.07 19.49 -22.64
N THR A 602 21.58 20.72 -22.74
CA THR A 602 21.91 21.61 -23.86
C THR A 602 23.40 21.96 -23.91
N ILE A 603 23.96 22.31 -22.76
CA ILE A 603 25.40 22.57 -22.63
C ILE A 603 26.22 21.33 -23.02
N HIS A 604 25.84 20.19 -22.44
CA HIS A 604 26.51 18.90 -22.70
C HIS A 604 26.45 18.53 -24.19
N SER A 605 25.28 18.61 -24.82
CA SER A 605 25.08 18.33 -26.23
C SER A 605 25.93 19.22 -27.13
N TYR A 606 25.91 20.54 -26.89
CA TYR A 606 26.67 21.52 -27.67
C TYR A 606 28.17 21.24 -27.64
N PHE A 607 28.75 21.03 -26.44
CA PHE A 607 30.18 20.83 -26.29
C PHE A 607 30.67 19.46 -26.73
N ASN A 608 29.85 18.44 -26.69
CA ASN A 608 30.20 17.09 -27.17
C ASN A 608 30.14 16.99 -28.70
N HIS A 609 29.10 17.55 -29.34
CA HIS A 609 28.98 17.51 -30.80
C HIS A 609 30.13 18.30 -31.51
N ASN A 610 30.62 19.34 -30.88
CA ASN A 610 31.64 20.18 -31.47
C ASN A 610 33.09 19.74 -31.13
N ASN A 611 33.29 18.56 -30.49
CA ASN A 611 34.60 18.12 -29.99
C ASN A 611 35.38 19.28 -29.32
N SER A 612 34.69 20.03 -28.46
CA SER A 612 35.15 21.31 -27.96
C SER A 612 36.38 21.15 -27.06
N THR A 613 37.35 22.04 -27.25
CA THR A 613 38.58 22.07 -26.48
C THR A 613 38.34 22.55 -25.04
N PHE A 614 39.29 22.27 -24.15
CA PHE A 614 39.29 22.79 -22.77
C PHE A 614 39.19 24.34 -22.76
N HIS A 615 39.85 25.01 -23.69
CA HIS A 615 39.81 26.49 -23.83
C HIS A 615 38.39 27.02 -24.14
N GLN A 616 37.63 26.31 -24.98
CA GLN A 616 36.27 26.74 -25.32
C GLN A 616 35.31 26.56 -24.11
N LYS A 617 35.47 25.49 -23.32
CA LYS A 617 34.73 25.32 -22.07
C LYS A 617 35.10 26.43 -21.07
N ALA A 618 36.39 26.70 -20.89
CA ALA A 618 36.85 27.77 -20.00
C ALA A 618 36.32 29.15 -20.43
N ALA A 619 36.32 29.44 -21.73
CA ALA A 619 35.79 30.68 -22.26
C ALA A 619 34.27 30.83 -22.01
N PHE A 620 33.51 29.73 -22.14
CA PHE A 620 32.08 29.72 -21.83
C PHE A 620 31.83 30.01 -20.35
N ILE A 621 32.58 29.37 -19.46
CA ILE A 621 32.46 29.56 -18.01
C ILE A 621 32.83 31.01 -17.65
N GLN A 622 33.93 31.50 -18.17
CA GLN A 622 34.35 32.89 -17.94
C GLN A 622 33.30 33.90 -18.44
N GLN A 623 32.68 33.67 -19.59
CA GLN A 623 31.57 34.46 -20.08
C GLN A 623 30.36 34.41 -19.14
N PHE A 624 30.03 33.22 -18.61
CA PHE A 624 28.95 33.04 -17.66
C PHE A 624 29.20 33.81 -16.36
N THR A 625 30.40 33.69 -15.78
CA THR A 625 30.81 34.33 -14.52
C THR A 625 30.88 35.85 -14.64
N ASN A 626 31.53 36.37 -15.67
CA ASN A 626 31.82 37.79 -15.79
C ASN A 626 30.71 38.63 -16.46
N GLY A 627 29.69 37.96 -17.05
CA GLY A 627 28.63 38.66 -17.78
C GLY A 627 29.10 39.49 -18.98
N VAL A 628 30.33 39.33 -19.43
CA VAL A 628 30.99 40.16 -20.47
C VAL A 628 30.77 39.54 -21.84
N ALA A 629 30.22 40.31 -22.78
CA ALA A 629 30.16 39.93 -24.18
C ALA A 629 31.61 39.92 -24.75
N ILE A 630 32.14 38.73 -25.01
CA ILE A 630 33.42 38.61 -25.73
C ILE A 630 33.20 39.06 -27.18
N ASN A 631 33.81 40.17 -27.55
CA ASN A 631 33.79 40.74 -28.90
C ASN A 631 34.66 39.97 -29.90
N ASP A 632 34.52 38.64 -29.96
CA ASP A 632 35.27 37.85 -30.93
C ASP A 632 34.41 37.56 -32.17
N ARG A 633 34.94 38.07 -33.32
CA ARG A 633 34.24 38.10 -34.61
C ARG A 633 34.25 36.76 -35.38
N LYS A 634 34.56 35.65 -34.75
CA LYS A 634 34.55 34.34 -35.41
C LYS A 634 33.16 33.70 -35.32
N LEU A 635 32.73 32.99 -36.39
CA LEU A 635 31.39 32.41 -36.53
C LEU A 635 31.03 31.43 -35.37
N GLU A 636 32.01 30.70 -34.85
CA GLU A 636 31.88 29.77 -33.70
C GLU A 636 31.54 30.49 -32.38
N GLY A 637 31.96 31.77 -32.22
CA GLY A 637 31.63 32.59 -31.04
C GLY A 637 30.14 32.93 -30.91
N LYS A 638 29.38 33.02 -32.02
CA LYS A 638 27.98 33.47 -31.97
C LYS A 638 27.03 32.46 -31.35
N THR A 639 27.21 31.16 -31.66
CA THR A 639 26.37 30.08 -31.11
C THR A 639 26.65 29.86 -29.63
N MET A 640 27.91 29.90 -29.21
CA MET A 640 28.28 29.82 -27.78
C MET A 640 27.75 31.03 -27.00
N GLN A 641 27.78 32.27 -27.59
CA GLN A 641 27.19 33.44 -26.98
C GLN A 641 25.64 33.34 -26.90
N LYS A 642 25.00 32.73 -27.93
CA LYS A 642 23.54 32.44 -27.88
C LYS A 642 23.24 31.52 -26.71
N LEU A 643 24.00 30.42 -26.54
CA LEU A 643 23.82 29.47 -25.42
C LEU A 643 24.00 30.16 -24.06
N GLY A 644 25.07 30.98 -23.89
CA GLY A 644 25.29 31.71 -22.63
C GLY A 644 24.16 32.69 -22.31
N ARG A 645 23.59 33.38 -23.31
CA ARG A 645 22.41 34.25 -23.11
C ARG A 645 21.18 33.49 -22.74
N ILE A 646 20.93 32.29 -23.32
CA ILE A 646 19.80 31.44 -22.98
C ILE A 646 19.91 30.99 -21.52
N VAL A 647 21.09 30.51 -21.10
CA VAL A 647 21.30 30.09 -19.70
C VAL A 647 21.04 31.23 -18.74
N VAL A 648 21.73 32.39 -18.94
CA VAL A 648 21.59 33.55 -18.04
C VAL A 648 20.14 34.08 -18.05
N GLY A 649 19.51 34.21 -19.23
CA GLY A 649 18.12 34.62 -19.35
C GLY A 649 17.17 33.73 -18.57
N THR A 650 17.30 32.38 -18.71
CA THR A 650 16.46 31.44 -17.97
C THR A 650 16.67 31.53 -16.45
N LEU A 651 17.91 31.73 -15.98
CA LEU A 651 18.18 31.90 -14.55
C LEU A 651 17.56 33.17 -13.99
N ASN A 652 17.59 34.24 -14.75
CA ASN A 652 16.94 35.49 -14.38
C ASN A 652 15.40 35.34 -14.32
N ASP A 653 14.80 34.61 -15.28
CA ASP A 653 13.37 34.33 -15.28
C ASP A 653 12.98 33.48 -14.07
N VAL A 654 13.74 32.42 -13.74
CA VAL A 654 13.51 31.59 -12.54
C VAL A 654 13.62 32.44 -11.26
N SER A 655 14.62 33.32 -11.19
CA SER A 655 14.79 34.19 -10.01
C SER A 655 13.66 35.23 -9.90
N LEU A 656 13.23 35.81 -11.02
CA LEU A 656 12.08 36.72 -11.05
C LEU A 656 10.77 36.01 -10.65
N ASP A 657 10.53 34.84 -11.20
CA ASP A 657 9.38 34.03 -10.87
C ASP A 657 9.30 33.69 -9.35
N THR A 658 10.47 33.41 -8.74
CA THR A 658 10.57 33.12 -7.30
C THR A 658 10.38 34.40 -6.47
N ALA A 659 10.96 35.50 -6.91
CA ALA A 659 10.79 36.80 -6.26
C ALA A 659 9.35 37.29 -6.29
N MET A 660 8.66 37.06 -7.42
CA MET A 660 7.22 37.41 -7.55
C MET A 660 6.32 36.49 -6.68
N ALA A 661 6.68 35.21 -6.55
CA ALA A 661 5.88 34.26 -5.77
C ALA A 661 6.09 34.40 -4.26
N TYR A 662 7.34 34.59 -3.82
CA TYR A 662 7.72 34.48 -2.40
C TYR A 662 8.44 35.74 -1.86
N GLY A 663 8.62 36.76 -2.68
CA GLY A 663 9.32 38.01 -2.27
C GLY A 663 10.82 37.84 -2.03
N LYS A 664 11.46 36.77 -2.57
CA LYS A 664 12.85 36.39 -2.31
C LYS A 664 13.68 36.52 -3.60
N ASP A 665 14.74 37.33 -3.58
CA ASP A 665 15.72 37.38 -4.68
C ASP A 665 16.78 36.29 -4.49
N ILE A 666 16.76 35.30 -5.38
CA ILE A 666 17.68 34.16 -5.39
C ILE A 666 18.73 34.28 -6.48
N SER A 667 18.79 35.40 -7.22
CA SER A 667 19.61 35.54 -8.43
C SER A 667 21.10 35.30 -8.18
N HIS A 668 21.63 35.78 -7.06
CA HIS A 668 23.03 35.60 -6.68
C HIS A 668 23.32 34.11 -6.36
N ASP A 669 22.52 33.49 -5.50
CA ASP A 669 22.76 32.14 -5.01
C ASP A 669 22.53 31.10 -6.10
N LEU A 670 21.54 31.31 -6.95
CA LEU A 670 21.28 30.45 -8.11
C LEU A 670 22.44 30.51 -9.11
N ARG A 671 22.96 31.74 -9.40
CA ARG A 671 24.12 31.90 -10.27
C ARG A 671 25.37 31.25 -9.69
N HIS A 672 25.64 31.43 -8.40
CA HIS A 672 26.76 30.79 -7.71
C HIS A 672 26.67 29.24 -7.73
N ALA A 673 25.46 28.69 -7.56
CA ALA A 673 25.24 27.27 -7.67
C ALA A 673 25.55 26.71 -9.07
N TRP A 674 25.15 27.45 -10.11
CA TRP A 674 25.46 27.13 -11.49
C TRP A 674 26.96 27.26 -11.80
N GLU A 675 27.62 28.31 -11.34
CA GLU A 675 29.06 28.52 -11.49
C GLU A 675 29.84 27.35 -10.88
N SER A 676 29.50 26.95 -9.67
CA SER A 676 30.11 25.82 -8.98
C SER A 676 29.95 24.50 -9.79
N CYS A 677 28.79 24.27 -10.38
CA CYS A 677 28.54 23.10 -11.23
C CYS A 677 29.39 23.14 -12.52
N LEU A 678 29.44 24.28 -13.19
CA LEU A 678 30.21 24.45 -14.43
C LEU A 678 31.73 24.35 -14.20
N LEU A 679 32.26 24.84 -13.08
CA LEU A 679 33.65 24.66 -12.68
C LEU A 679 34.00 23.18 -12.45
N LYS A 680 33.15 22.44 -11.73
CA LYS A 680 33.31 20.99 -11.55
C LYS A 680 33.30 20.24 -12.89
N TRP A 681 32.39 20.61 -13.79
CA TRP A 681 32.36 20.04 -15.13
C TRP A 681 33.66 20.32 -15.91
N GLN A 682 34.23 21.52 -15.77
CA GLN A 682 35.53 21.88 -16.39
C GLN A 682 36.66 21.01 -15.87
N GLU A 683 36.72 20.80 -14.55
CA GLU A 683 37.76 20.02 -13.88
C GLU A 683 37.67 18.52 -14.22
N THR A 684 36.48 17.95 -14.18
CA THR A 684 36.25 16.49 -14.29
C THR A 684 35.97 16.06 -15.73
N GLY A 685 35.53 16.95 -16.59
CA GLY A 685 35.02 16.62 -17.93
C GLY A 685 33.62 15.98 -17.93
N ASP A 686 33.08 15.63 -16.75
CA ASP A 686 31.82 14.94 -16.59
C ASP A 686 30.79 15.86 -15.93
N ILE A 687 29.74 16.23 -16.69
CA ILE A 687 28.71 17.17 -16.23
C ILE A 687 27.85 16.55 -15.09
N HIS A 688 27.75 15.24 -15.06
CA HIS A 688 26.94 14.53 -14.04
C HIS A 688 27.53 14.64 -12.62
N GLN A 689 28.79 15.02 -12.50
CA GLN A 689 29.45 15.18 -11.19
C GLN A 689 28.96 16.37 -10.35
N GLY A 690 28.25 17.33 -10.94
CA GLY A 690 27.69 18.48 -10.23
C GLY A 690 26.19 18.65 -10.41
N GLU A 691 25.58 17.86 -11.30
CA GLU A 691 24.18 17.98 -11.71
C GLU A 691 23.21 17.81 -10.54
N ALA A 692 23.35 16.72 -9.77
CA ALA A 692 22.46 16.44 -8.64
C ALA A 692 22.55 17.53 -7.56
N GLN A 693 23.74 18.03 -7.27
CA GLN A 693 23.95 19.15 -6.34
C GLN A 693 23.26 20.42 -6.82
N LEU A 694 23.37 20.73 -8.10
CA LEU A 694 22.70 21.89 -8.69
C LEU A 694 21.19 21.76 -8.63
N ILE A 695 20.64 20.59 -8.93
CA ILE A 695 19.20 20.32 -8.85
C ILE A 695 18.70 20.49 -7.42
N VAL A 696 19.37 19.89 -6.41
CA VAL A 696 19.00 20.06 -4.99
C VAL A 696 19.01 21.52 -4.58
N LYS A 697 20.07 22.27 -4.92
CA LYS A 697 20.15 23.70 -4.64
C LYS A 697 19.05 24.49 -5.35
N THR A 698 18.77 24.18 -6.60
CA THR A 698 17.71 24.85 -7.36
C THR A 698 16.34 24.65 -6.73
N ILE A 699 15.99 23.39 -6.38
CA ILE A 699 14.71 23.08 -5.71
C ILE A 699 14.61 23.84 -4.38
N ASN A 700 15.65 23.79 -3.55
CA ASN A 700 15.66 24.48 -2.25
C ASN A 700 15.51 26.00 -2.40
N LEU A 701 16.26 26.62 -3.32
CA LEU A 701 16.22 28.07 -3.54
C LEU A 701 14.86 28.56 -4.06
N THR A 702 14.17 27.75 -4.87
CA THR A 702 12.87 28.09 -5.46
C THR A 702 11.68 27.71 -4.58
N SER A 703 11.90 27.13 -3.40
CA SER A 703 10.86 26.83 -2.43
C SER A 703 10.47 28.04 -1.57
N ASP A 704 9.25 28.04 -1.04
CA ASP A 704 8.77 29.06 -0.11
C ASP A 704 9.50 29.02 1.23
N SER A 705 9.96 27.83 1.66
CA SER A 705 10.62 27.53 2.92
C SER A 705 12.16 27.38 2.78
N TRP A 706 12.76 28.15 1.86
CA TRP A 706 14.21 28.11 1.63
C TRP A 706 15.04 28.16 2.91
N ILE A 707 15.96 27.19 3.06
CA ILE A 707 16.79 27.02 4.24
C ILE A 707 18.24 27.29 3.91
N PHE A 708 18.83 28.21 4.68
CA PHE A 708 20.24 28.56 4.61
C PHE A 708 21.04 27.70 5.58
N ASN A 709 21.64 26.60 5.10
CA ASN A 709 22.43 25.69 5.94
C ASN A 709 23.83 25.38 5.36
N ASP A 710 24.41 26.33 4.63
CA ASP A 710 25.66 26.09 3.87
C ASP A 710 26.92 25.79 4.73
N LEU A 711 26.83 25.84 6.06
CA LEU A 711 28.01 25.78 6.94
C LEU A 711 28.14 24.47 7.75
N SER A 712 27.21 23.54 7.67
CA SER A 712 27.35 22.30 8.46
C SER A 712 28.10 21.21 7.67
N SER A 713 28.96 20.47 8.38
CA SER A 713 29.69 19.32 7.81
C SER A 713 28.72 18.24 7.30
N HIS A 714 27.57 18.07 7.95
CA HIS A 714 26.51 17.14 7.54
C HIS A 714 25.89 17.52 6.21
N TYR A 715 25.63 18.81 5.96
CA TYR A 715 25.13 19.31 4.68
C TYR A 715 26.09 18.99 3.53
N HIS A 716 27.39 19.20 3.71
CA HIS A 716 28.41 18.84 2.71
C HIS A 716 28.44 17.34 2.45
N TYR A 717 28.25 16.52 3.46
CA TYR A 717 28.23 15.07 3.32
C TYR A 717 27.00 14.59 2.53
N PHE A 718 25.81 15.14 2.81
CA PHE A 718 24.61 14.88 2.01
C PHE A 718 24.84 15.15 0.53
N PHE A 719 25.46 16.29 0.20
CA PHE A 719 25.77 16.59 -1.20
C PHE A 719 26.77 15.63 -1.82
N GLN A 720 27.83 15.28 -1.11
CA GLN A 720 28.83 14.35 -1.62
C GLN A 720 28.21 12.97 -1.88
N LEU A 721 27.44 12.45 -0.93
CA LEU A 721 26.77 11.17 -1.04
C LEU A 721 25.75 11.18 -2.19
N THR A 722 24.87 12.17 -2.24
CA THR A 722 23.86 12.29 -3.30
C THR A 722 24.49 12.43 -4.69
N ASN A 723 25.52 13.26 -4.86
CA ASN A 723 26.23 13.39 -6.13
C ASN A 723 26.89 12.07 -6.56
N ARG A 724 27.48 11.34 -5.61
CA ARG A 724 28.11 10.03 -5.87
C ARG A 724 27.09 9.02 -6.35
N ILE A 725 25.97 8.87 -5.64
CA ILE A 725 24.85 8.00 -6.01
C ILE A 725 24.33 8.35 -7.41
N CYS A 726 24.00 9.62 -7.66
CA CYS A 726 23.42 10.06 -8.93
C CYS A 726 24.39 9.87 -10.10
N SER A 727 25.68 10.15 -9.89
CA SER A 727 26.72 9.94 -10.92
C SER A 727 26.90 8.46 -11.24
N GLN A 728 26.89 7.58 -10.24
CA GLN A 728 26.97 6.14 -10.44
C GLN A 728 25.72 5.61 -11.18
N LEU A 729 24.53 6.06 -10.81
CA LEU A 729 23.26 5.69 -11.47
C LEU A 729 23.24 6.17 -12.94
N ALA A 730 23.74 7.37 -13.23
CA ALA A 730 23.87 7.87 -14.60
C ALA A 730 24.81 6.98 -15.45
N LYS A 731 25.97 6.60 -14.90
CA LYS A 731 26.91 5.67 -15.54
C LYS A 731 26.31 4.27 -15.72
N TYR A 732 25.62 3.76 -14.70
CA TYR A 732 24.91 2.48 -14.78
C TYR A 732 23.88 2.46 -15.90
N LYS A 733 23.07 3.53 -16.05
CA LYS A 733 22.10 3.68 -17.13
C LYS A 733 22.74 3.59 -18.52
N ILE A 734 23.89 4.24 -18.73
CA ILE A 734 24.63 4.20 -19.99
C ILE A 734 25.14 2.78 -20.26
N ASN A 735 25.70 2.11 -19.26
CA ASN A 735 26.27 0.76 -19.38
C ASN A 735 25.16 -0.32 -19.57
N LYS A 736 24.00 -0.14 -18.97
CA LYS A 736 22.84 -1.05 -19.11
C LYS A 736 22.35 -1.16 -20.56
N VAL A 737 22.49 -0.11 -21.34
CA VAL A 737 22.15 -0.12 -22.77
C VAL A 737 23.10 -1.05 -23.54
N ASN A 738 24.34 -1.24 -23.06
CA ASN A 738 25.37 -2.05 -23.70
C ASN A 738 25.43 -3.49 -23.16
N ASP A 739 25.02 -3.72 -21.90
CA ASP A 739 25.22 -4.98 -21.18
C ASP A 739 23.93 -5.42 -20.47
N ASN A 740 23.06 -6.13 -20.96
CA ASN A 740 21.77 -6.63 -20.40
C ASN A 740 21.74 -6.96 -18.87
N LYS A 741 22.49 -6.27 -18.02
CA LYS A 741 22.47 -6.43 -16.56
C LYS A 741 21.22 -5.78 -15.95
N LYS A 742 20.45 -6.54 -15.20
CA LYS A 742 19.14 -6.13 -14.63
C LYS A 742 19.20 -5.52 -13.22
N SER A 743 20.32 -5.64 -12.49
CA SER A 743 20.41 -5.17 -11.09
C SER A 743 21.47 -4.07 -10.93
N THR A 744 21.19 -3.10 -10.05
CA THR A 744 22.15 -2.10 -9.58
C THR A 744 23.34 -2.78 -8.86
N THR A 745 24.46 -2.07 -8.73
CA THR A 745 25.61 -2.63 -8.04
C THR A 745 25.42 -2.59 -6.52
N PRO A 746 26.04 -3.50 -5.75
CA PRO A 746 25.95 -3.49 -4.29
C PRO A 746 26.38 -2.16 -3.67
N GLU A 747 27.34 -1.47 -4.28
CA GLU A 747 27.81 -0.16 -3.81
C GLU A 747 26.71 0.90 -3.89
N ILE A 748 25.98 0.96 -4.99
CA ILE A 748 24.86 1.90 -5.16
C ILE A 748 23.76 1.61 -4.13
N GLU A 749 23.44 0.34 -3.91
CA GLU A 749 22.45 -0.07 -2.91
C GLU A 749 22.87 0.35 -1.51
N SER A 750 24.13 0.11 -1.12
CA SER A 750 24.66 0.49 0.19
C SER A 750 24.64 2.01 0.40
N GLU A 751 25.01 2.80 -0.61
CA GLU A 751 24.99 4.26 -0.53
C GLU A 751 23.54 4.80 -0.49
N MET A 752 22.60 4.17 -1.19
CA MET A 752 21.17 4.51 -1.07
C MET A 752 20.63 4.22 0.33
N GLN A 753 21.00 3.09 0.96
CA GLN A 753 20.64 2.77 2.33
C GLN A 753 21.18 3.81 3.32
N GLU A 754 22.44 4.23 3.14
CA GLU A 754 23.07 5.27 3.95
C GLU A 754 22.32 6.62 3.81
N LEU A 755 21.98 7.01 2.59
CA LEU A 755 21.21 8.22 2.35
C LEU A 755 19.82 8.16 3.01
N VAL A 756 19.14 7.01 2.91
CA VAL A 756 17.84 6.79 3.55
C VAL A 756 17.96 6.88 5.06
N GLU A 757 18.96 6.25 5.65
CA GLU A 757 19.22 6.34 7.10
C GLU A 757 19.43 7.79 7.56
N MET A 758 20.27 8.54 6.85
CA MET A 758 20.54 9.94 7.16
C MET A 758 19.29 10.82 7.03
N VAL A 759 18.44 10.55 6.03
CA VAL A 759 17.21 11.32 5.82
C VAL A 759 16.17 11.02 6.88
N LEU A 760 16.01 9.75 7.27
CA LEU A 760 14.97 9.32 8.21
C LEU A 760 15.35 9.52 9.66
N LYS A 761 16.66 9.53 10.02
CA LYS A 761 17.09 9.83 11.39
C LYS A 761 17.08 11.33 11.69
N SER A 762 16.57 11.70 12.85
CA SER A 762 16.34 13.11 13.25
C SER A 762 17.56 13.80 13.91
N SER A 763 18.69 13.10 14.09
CA SER A 763 19.75 13.47 15.06
C SER A 763 20.78 14.51 14.60
N ASP A 764 20.72 15.03 13.37
CA ASP A 764 21.83 15.83 12.78
C ASP A 764 21.59 17.36 12.69
N GLY A 765 20.43 17.83 13.14
CA GLY A 765 20.10 19.26 13.20
C GLY A 765 19.79 19.90 11.82
N LEU A 766 19.75 19.12 10.75
CA LEU A 766 19.29 19.58 9.44
C LEU A 766 17.77 19.53 9.33
N ASP A 767 17.22 20.47 8.60
CA ASP A 767 15.78 20.53 8.32
C ASP A 767 15.30 19.29 7.56
N SER A 768 14.16 18.74 7.97
CA SER A 768 13.59 17.53 7.39
C SER A 768 13.21 17.70 5.92
N ASN A 769 12.68 18.87 5.53
CA ASN A 769 12.30 19.13 4.14
C ASN A 769 13.54 19.16 3.22
N LEU A 770 14.63 19.76 3.71
CA LEU A 770 15.89 19.78 2.96
C LEU A 770 16.45 18.37 2.80
N LYS A 771 16.45 17.54 3.84
CA LYS A 771 16.83 16.12 3.75
C LYS A 771 15.99 15.36 2.72
N GLN A 772 14.69 15.59 2.69
CA GLN A 772 13.79 14.97 1.74
C GLN A 772 14.10 15.37 0.28
N ILE A 773 14.59 16.59 0.02
CA ILE A 773 15.01 17.00 -1.33
C ILE A 773 16.18 16.13 -1.83
N PHE A 774 17.17 15.82 -0.98
CA PHE A 774 18.28 14.95 -1.35
C PHE A 774 17.80 13.56 -1.76
N LEU A 775 16.95 12.93 -0.94
CA LEU A 775 16.39 11.62 -1.24
C LEU A 775 15.51 11.66 -2.50
N THR A 776 14.71 12.71 -2.67
CA THR A 776 13.85 12.95 -3.82
C THR A 776 14.66 12.97 -5.12
N VAL A 777 15.77 13.69 -5.14
CA VAL A 777 16.65 13.75 -6.31
C VAL A 777 17.31 12.38 -6.55
N ALA A 778 17.87 11.73 -5.53
CA ALA A 778 18.48 10.41 -5.67
C ALA A 778 17.48 9.36 -6.22
N LYS A 779 16.25 9.33 -5.70
CA LYS A 779 15.17 8.44 -6.19
C LYS A 779 14.81 8.70 -7.65
N SER A 780 14.83 9.94 -8.10
CA SER A 780 14.56 10.28 -9.51
C SER A 780 15.62 9.71 -10.47
N TYR A 781 16.89 9.76 -10.08
CA TYR A 781 17.98 9.11 -10.81
C TYR A 781 17.87 7.59 -10.78
N TYR A 782 17.53 7.02 -9.61
CA TYR A 782 17.33 5.59 -9.45
C TYR A 782 16.19 5.09 -10.36
N TYR A 783 15.06 5.79 -10.38
CA TYR A 783 13.94 5.50 -11.28
C TYR A 783 14.38 5.46 -12.74
N THR A 784 15.09 6.50 -13.22
CA THR A 784 15.54 6.58 -14.63
C THR A 784 16.59 5.53 -14.99
N ALA A 785 17.32 5.01 -14.03
CA ALA A 785 18.33 3.97 -14.22
C ALA A 785 17.72 2.56 -14.27
N VAL A 786 16.71 2.30 -13.44
CA VAL A 786 16.07 0.99 -13.28
C VAL A 786 14.97 0.76 -14.31
N CYS A 787 14.08 1.73 -14.49
CA CYS A 787 12.95 1.59 -15.41
C CYS A 787 13.41 1.63 -16.86
N ASP A 788 12.88 0.72 -17.68
CA ASP A 788 13.11 0.72 -19.11
C ASP A 788 12.32 1.83 -19.83
N PRO A 789 12.71 2.20 -21.07
CA PRO A 789 12.05 3.28 -21.80
C PRO A 789 10.56 3.06 -22.08
N ALA A 790 10.09 1.81 -22.23
CA ALA A 790 8.68 1.51 -22.45
C ALA A 790 7.87 1.75 -21.17
N THR A 791 8.37 1.28 -20.04
CA THR A 791 7.80 1.54 -18.71
C THR A 791 7.73 3.04 -18.42
N ILE A 792 8.81 3.80 -18.70
CA ILE A 792 8.82 5.25 -18.51
C ILE A 792 7.76 5.92 -19.39
N ASN A 793 7.62 5.52 -20.66
CA ASN A 793 6.60 6.07 -21.56
C ASN A 793 5.18 5.79 -21.07
N TYR A 794 4.94 4.57 -20.59
CA TYR A 794 3.67 4.20 -19.98
C TYR A 794 3.35 5.08 -18.76
N HIS A 795 4.33 5.30 -17.88
CA HIS A 795 4.15 6.16 -16.72
C HIS A 795 3.94 7.64 -17.12
N ILE A 796 4.64 8.15 -18.13
CA ILE A 796 4.41 9.51 -18.64
C ILE A 796 2.95 9.69 -19.09
N ALA A 797 2.43 8.76 -19.89
CA ALA A 797 1.04 8.80 -20.34
C ALA A 797 0.07 8.82 -19.14
N ARG A 798 0.23 7.87 -18.22
CA ARG A 798 -0.66 7.70 -17.06
C ARG A 798 -0.60 8.88 -16.08
N VAL A 799 0.57 9.43 -15.84
CA VAL A 799 0.75 10.50 -14.84
C VAL A 799 0.36 11.86 -15.39
N LEU A 800 0.75 12.20 -16.62
CA LEU A 800 0.56 13.54 -17.15
C LEU A 800 -0.73 13.71 -17.96
N PHE A 801 -1.21 12.64 -18.62
CA PHE A 801 -2.24 12.79 -19.65
C PHE A 801 -3.53 12.00 -19.38
N ASP A 802 -3.45 10.79 -18.86
CA ASP A 802 -4.63 9.95 -18.63
C ASP A 802 -5.35 10.35 -17.33
N ARG A 803 -6.58 10.81 -17.47
CA ARG A 803 -7.42 11.21 -16.33
C ARG A 803 -7.78 9.99 -15.45
N VAL A 804 -7.95 10.23 -14.17
CA VAL A 804 -8.47 9.23 -13.20
C VAL A 804 -9.99 9.41 -13.09
N TYR A 805 -10.73 8.31 -13.26
CA TYR A 805 -12.21 8.29 -13.21
C TYR A 805 -12.71 7.56 -11.95
#